data_96685ff076903c27ee3faf9975e50f0a
#
_entry.id   96685ff076903c27ee3faf9975e50f0a
#
_cell.length_a   1.000
_cell.length_b   1.000
_cell.length_c   1.000
_cell.angle_alpha   90.00
_cell.angle_beta   90.00
_cell.angle_gamma   90.00
#
_symmetry.space_group_name_H-M   'P 1'
#
loop_
_entity.id
_entity.type
_entity.pdbx_description
1 polymer ?
#
loop_
_entity_poly.entity_id
_entity_poly.type
_entity_poly.pdbx_seq_one_letter_code
_entity_poly.pdbx_strand_id
1 'polypeptide(L)'
;MLKLLPEPKRAVENRGYTTSFRNIGIGLEALPSPEKQEYLEIARMRFWNRKELGIVPEGGSEGCIEATIIPSLANIEADGGDLFLKQGYYLNVDRDTIVLKYQNKAGFINAITTLKQLLKKNGDGFALPLCEITDWPTVEHRAVAPTFSWYAGYGRIGFDMQLWGYDEWLEYLNVCIDNKINQMNMVMYGYWPFELEEYPETVFRDVPIKIWNKENGRWLTVRYTHPNIEDHFLADFIAMAHKFDFSIFAYVGLNSYNGAYSIKHPEKRMVKPAGSGFMNDFDSVCLSDGENTNYILASMRKISELGFDGFTLEESEEGFWFCNCDRCNERWGRVSSSPVEAKHKANLWLLNLIYKEVRSVNSKAVIGIRAYRQPPLEKDPAFLRECVESMPKDIALFWAPALYVPPTEFKKWIAAFGKERIWGRDTEANAITSTMGRLFRVFESNMIRYRDEPNVQVIERDIEQHITSAQEGVSGINGFMFEWYGLFMFQWAHGNYGWGSKMDRDEFTRLSCEIAFGKELGKRVLVVLKSILTIHESQMPFYTMPFPFQKNKLTVADIPEIQQARLRHPVLLEEIHAIQREIEADPDLAQYIQHFARIENAERRNAVIYEMALASLRYECAVSLEEKERHLDEILHYNEMDFDLVKEMFFDINPVSETGMKSCMYPYHEIKRIIHNMRHPENPDTAVICSGIEALGWLWL
;
A
#
# COMPACT_ATOMS: atom_id res chain seq x y z
N MET A 1 21.01 -17.28 18.17
CA MET A 1 20.59 -15.89 17.82
C MET A 1 19.08 -15.88 17.77
N LEU A 2 18.46 -14.94 18.47
CA LEU A 2 17.00 -14.77 18.49
C LEU A 2 16.49 -14.50 17.08
N LYS A 3 15.39 -15.17 16.71
CA LYS A 3 14.73 -14.95 15.42
C LYS A 3 13.60 -13.96 15.62
N LEU A 4 13.88 -12.68 15.37
CA LEU A 4 12.96 -11.56 15.55
C LEU A 4 12.96 -10.65 14.32
N LEU A 5 11.80 -10.16 13.97
CA LEU A 5 11.61 -9.12 12.96
C LEU A 5 10.62 -8.06 13.48
N PRO A 6 10.99 -6.79 13.42
CA PRO A 6 12.32 -6.25 13.05
C PRO A 6 13.43 -6.75 13.97
N GLU A 7 14.66 -6.82 13.41
CA GLU A 7 15.84 -7.16 14.19
C GLU A 7 16.07 -6.09 15.28
N PRO A 8 16.16 -6.49 16.57
CA PRO A 8 16.35 -5.52 17.65
C PRO A 8 17.75 -4.89 17.62
N LYS A 9 17.86 -3.65 18.07
CA LYS A 9 19.13 -2.90 18.12
C LYS A 9 20.17 -3.56 19.02
N ARG A 10 19.73 -4.09 20.16
CA ARG A 10 20.57 -4.85 21.10
C ARG A 10 19.81 -6.03 21.62
N ALA A 11 20.37 -7.22 21.46
CA ALA A 11 19.79 -8.44 21.99
C ALA A 11 20.90 -9.38 22.47
N VAL A 12 20.73 -9.91 23.67
CA VAL A 12 21.57 -10.94 24.27
C VAL A 12 20.69 -12.16 24.50
N GLU A 13 21.04 -13.28 23.87
CA GLU A 13 20.38 -14.55 24.06
C GLU A 13 21.15 -15.37 25.10
N ASN A 14 20.48 -15.74 26.17
CA ASN A 14 21.01 -16.62 27.20
C ASN A 14 20.64 -18.08 26.88
N ARG A 15 21.37 -19.03 27.41
CA ARG A 15 21.06 -20.45 27.19
C ARG A 15 19.85 -20.87 28.00
N GLY A 16 18.86 -21.46 27.33
CA GLY A 16 17.68 -22.06 27.96
C GLY A 16 16.36 -21.34 27.62
N TYR A 17 15.34 -21.86 28.24
CA TYR A 17 13.97 -21.38 28.09
C TYR A 17 13.36 -21.19 29.49
N THR A 18 12.28 -20.40 29.56
CA THR A 18 11.42 -20.33 30.75
C THR A 18 10.83 -21.72 31.06
N THR A 19 10.31 -21.90 32.26
CA THR A 19 9.36 -22.96 32.55
C THR A 19 8.17 -22.86 31.59
N SER A 20 7.53 -24.01 31.29
CA SER A 20 6.33 -24.01 30.44
C SER A 20 5.16 -23.33 31.16
N PHE A 21 4.43 -22.46 30.45
CA PHE A 21 3.30 -21.73 31.00
C PHE A 21 2.12 -21.74 30.03
N ARG A 22 0.92 -21.49 30.55
CA ARG A 22 -0.33 -21.29 29.77
C ARG A 22 -0.86 -19.88 29.88
N ASN A 23 -0.40 -19.12 30.86
CA ASN A 23 -0.83 -17.78 31.11
C ASN A 23 0.38 -16.85 31.33
N ILE A 24 0.21 -15.58 30.95
CA ILE A 24 1.11 -14.49 31.32
C ILE A 24 0.37 -13.60 32.30
N GLY A 25 0.87 -13.50 33.54
CA GLY A 25 0.39 -12.57 34.54
C GLY A 25 1.01 -11.19 34.30
N ILE A 26 0.19 -10.18 34.11
CA ILE A 26 0.65 -8.81 33.85
C ILE A 26 0.57 -8.00 35.15
N GLY A 27 1.75 -7.75 35.74
CA GLY A 27 1.92 -6.90 36.93
C GLY A 27 2.00 -5.42 36.54
N LEU A 28 0.93 -4.69 36.83
CA LEU A 28 0.77 -3.27 36.47
C LEU A 28 0.76 -2.36 37.73
N GLU A 29 1.40 -2.78 38.84
CA GLU A 29 1.32 -2.06 40.11
C GLU A 29 1.85 -0.62 40.01
N ALA A 30 2.81 -0.37 39.15
CA ALA A 30 3.39 0.95 38.93
C ALA A 30 2.48 1.94 38.18
N LEU A 31 1.36 1.47 37.59
CA LEU A 31 0.41 2.31 36.87
C LEU A 31 -0.77 2.78 37.72
N PRO A 32 -1.36 3.96 37.43
CA PRO A 32 -2.64 4.39 38.01
C PRO A 32 -3.79 3.43 37.66
N SER A 33 -4.76 3.32 38.55
CA SER A 33 -5.85 2.35 38.41
C SER A 33 -6.63 2.41 37.09
N PRO A 34 -6.95 3.56 36.50
CA PRO A 34 -7.62 3.62 35.19
C PRO A 34 -6.75 3.04 34.07
N GLU A 35 -5.45 3.29 34.07
CA GLU A 35 -4.52 2.83 33.05
C GLU A 35 -4.27 1.31 33.13
N LYS A 36 -4.32 0.71 34.31
CA LYS A 36 -4.12 -0.75 34.48
C LYS A 36 -5.07 -1.55 33.61
N GLN A 37 -6.34 -1.19 33.58
CA GLN A 37 -7.36 -1.90 32.80
C GLN A 37 -7.09 -1.75 31.29
N GLU A 38 -6.74 -0.55 30.84
CA GLU A 38 -6.41 -0.28 29.44
C GLU A 38 -5.19 -1.10 28.98
N TYR A 39 -4.10 -1.10 29.76
CA TYR A 39 -2.88 -1.83 29.39
C TYR A 39 -3.07 -3.35 29.41
N LEU A 40 -3.89 -3.87 30.32
CA LEU A 40 -4.26 -5.29 30.33
C LEU A 40 -5.10 -5.66 29.10
N GLU A 41 -6.04 -4.80 28.72
CA GLU A 41 -6.85 -4.96 27.51
C GLU A 41 -5.98 -4.93 26.26
N ILE A 42 -5.07 -3.97 26.14
CA ILE A 42 -4.09 -3.88 25.06
C ILE A 42 -3.26 -5.17 24.98
N ALA A 43 -2.72 -5.64 26.10
CA ALA A 43 -1.94 -6.88 26.12
C ALA A 43 -2.76 -8.06 25.59
N ARG A 44 -4.00 -8.24 26.04
CA ARG A 44 -4.92 -9.29 25.56
C ARG A 44 -5.14 -9.20 24.05
N MET A 45 -5.43 -8.01 23.57
CA MET A 45 -5.68 -7.78 22.14
C MET A 45 -4.44 -8.02 21.30
N ARG A 46 -3.22 -7.75 21.80
CA ARG A 46 -1.98 -8.02 21.04
C ARG A 46 -1.71 -9.51 20.83
N PHE A 47 -2.28 -10.41 21.65
CA PHE A 47 -2.19 -11.86 21.44
C PHE A 47 -3.39 -12.43 20.66
N TRP A 48 -4.06 -11.63 19.85
CA TRP A 48 -5.29 -11.93 19.11
C TRP A 48 -5.26 -13.27 18.33
N ASN A 49 -4.12 -13.66 17.79
CA ASN A 49 -3.90 -14.91 17.06
C ASN A 49 -3.24 -16.02 17.92
N ARG A 50 -3.23 -15.88 19.25
CA ARG A 50 -2.71 -16.87 20.23
C ARG A 50 -3.79 -17.23 21.23
N LYS A 51 -4.92 -17.74 20.72
CA LYS A 51 -6.14 -18.00 21.51
C LYS A 51 -5.95 -18.95 22.68
N GLU A 52 -4.92 -19.79 22.64
CA GLU A 52 -4.59 -20.76 23.70
C GLU A 52 -3.80 -20.12 24.87
N LEU A 53 -3.28 -18.90 24.69
CA LEU A 53 -2.52 -18.17 25.71
C LEU A 53 -3.44 -17.25 26.53
N GLY A 54 -3.50 -17.46 27.83
CA GLY A 54 -4.20 -16.56 28.75
C GLY A 54 -3.37 -15.33 29.12
N ILE A 55 -3.95 -14.14 29.01
CA ILE A 55 -3.38 -12.90 29.55
C ILE A 55 -4.23 -12.47 30.73
N VAL A 56 -3.66 -12.54 31.93
CA VAL A 56 -4.36 -12.35 33.20
C VAL A 56 -3.67 -11.28 34.05
N PRO A 57 -4.36 -10.70 35.06
CA PRO A 57 -3.66 -9.90 36.05
C PRO A 57 -2.68 -10.74 36.87
N GLU A 58 -1.65 -10.11 37.44
CA GLU A 58 -0.66 -10.74 38.30
C GLU A 58 -1.31 -11.55 39.44
N GLY A 59 -0.77 -12.73 39.74
CA GLY A 59 -1.27 -13.64 40.75
C GLY A 59 -2.55 -14.39 40.40
N GLY A 60 -2.99 -14.34 39.12
CA GLY A 60 -4.33 -14.77 38.70
C GLY A 60 -4.53 -16.28 38.45
N SER A 61 -3.49 -17.14 38.30
CA SER A 61 -3.71 -18.56 38.01
C SER A 61 -2.46 -19.43 38.13
N GLU A 62 -2.68 -20.75 38.33
CA GLU A 62 -1.60 -21.76 38.23
C GLU A 62 -1.06 -21.85 36.79
N GLY A 63 0.24 -22.12 36.64
CA GLY A 63 0.91 -22.23 35.36
C GLY A 63 1.12 -20.88 34.67
N CYS A 64 1.29 -19.84 35.44
CA CYS A 64 1.51 -18.46 35.00
C CYS A 64 3.00 -18.12 35.05
N ILE A 65 3.50 -17.38 34.03
CA ILE A 65 4.74 -16.62 34.14
C ILE A 65 4.40 -15.16 34.42
N GLU A 66 5.06 -14.55 35.40
CA GLU A 66 4.75 -13.18 35.79
C GLU A 66 5.59 -12.17 35.00
N ALA A 67 4.93 -11.17 34.42
CA ALA A 67 5.52 -10.07 33.69
C ALA A 67 5.35 -8.75 34.46
N THR A 68 6.43 -8.25 35.04
CA THR A 68 6.47 -6.95 35.72
C THR A 68 6.61 -5.82 34.71
N ILE A 69 5.66 -4.91 34.71
CA ILE A 69 5.59 -3.79 33.77
C ILE A 69 6.01 -2.50 34.49
N ILE A 70 7.06 -1.86 33.98
CA ILE A 70 7.66 -0.67 34.58
C ILE A 70 7.62 0.50 33.59
N PRO A 71 6.82 1.56 33.83
CA PRO A 71 6.70 2.72 32.95
C PRO A 71 7.89 3.69 33.16
N SER A 72 9.10 3.18 33.03
CA SER A 72 10.34 3.95 33.15
C SER A 72 11.49 3.25 32.45
N LEU A 73 12.22 4.00 31.61
CA LEU A 73 13.49 3.60 31.01
C LEU A 73 14.72 4.13 31.76
N ALA A 74 14.53 4.65 32.99
CA ALA A 74 15.63 5.09 33.83
C ALA A 74 16.66 3.95 34.02
N ASN A 75 17.93 4.29 33.89
CA ASN A 75 19.07 3.38 33.96
C ASN A 75 19.18 2.33 32.82
N ILE A 76 18.45 2.53 31.72
CA ILE A 76 18.67 1.77 30.50
C ILE A 76 19.50 2.62 29.53
N GLU A 77 20.70 2.14 29.24
CA GLU A 77 21.58 2.82 28.27
C GLU A 77 21.11 2.50 26.83
N ALA A 78 20.83 3.55 26.06
CA ALA A 78 20.52 3.46 24.64
C ALA A 78 20.95 4.74 23.92
N ASP A 79 21.31 4.60 22.66
CA ASP A 79 21.72 5.70 21.77
C ASP A 79 20.59 6.20 20.86
N GLY A 80 19.34 5.78 21.13
CA GLY A 80 18.16 6.13 20.36
C GLY A 80 17.57 7.53 20.62
N GLY A 81 18.10 8.28 21.60
CA GLY A 81 17.63 9.63 21.92
C GLY A 81 16.12 9.69 22.19
N ASP A 82 15.45 10.68 21.60
CA ASP A 82 13.99 10.88 21.77
C ASP A 82 13.16 9.70 21.26
N LEU A 83 13.60 9.00 20.21
CA LEU A 83 12.87 7.84 19.67
C LEU A 83 12.88 6.66 20.64
N PHE A 84 13.98 6.48 21.40
CA PHE A 84 14.00 5.49 22.47
C PHE A 84 12.98 5.83 23.56
N LEU A 85 12.89 7.08 23.96
CA LEU A 85 11.91 7.51 24.96
C LEU A 85 10.47 7.39 24.43
N LYS A 86 10.23 7.74 23.17
CA LYS A 86 8.90 7.72 22.56
C LYS A 86 8.37 6.31 22.27
N GLN A 87 9.21 5.43 21.73
CA GLN A 87 8.78 4.15 21.14
C GLN A 87 9.65 2.95 21.53
N GLY A 88 10.74 3.19 22.24
CA GLY A 88 11.66 2.16 22.65
C GLY A 88 11.21 1.41 23.91
N TYR A 89 11.86 0.29 24.14
CA TYR A 89 11.59 -0.57 25.29
C TYR A 89 12.83 -1.36 25.69
N TYR A 90 12.76 -1.89 26.92
CA TYR A 90 13.65 -2.91 27.45
C TYR A 90 12.81 -4.13 27.84
N LEU A 91 13.25 -5.31 27.45
CA LEU A 91 12.63 -6.59 27.74
C LEU A 91 13.68 -7.55 28.28
N ASN A 92 13.49 -8.08 29.47
CA ASN A 92 14.29 -9.15 30.02
C ASN A 92 13.40 -10.37 30.31
N VAL A 93 13.79 -11.54 29.81
CA VAL A 93 13.12 -12.81 30.03
C VAL A 93 14.07 -13.70 30.81
N ASP A 94 13.77 -13.92 32.08
CA ASP A 94 14.42 -14.87 32.96
C ASP A 94 13.61 -16.16 33.09
N ARG A 95 14.12 -17.15 33.84
CA ARG A 95 13.53 -18.48 33.93
C ARG A 95 12.09 -18.48 34.36
N ASP A 96 11.73 -17.63 35.30
CA ASP A 96 10.43 -17.61 35.97
C ASP A 96 9.74 -16.23 35.92
N THR A 97 10.39 -15.23 35.34
CA THR A 97 9.90 -13.84 35.30
C THR A 97 10.22 -13.14 34.00
N ILE A 98 9.35 -12.18 33.67
CA ILE A 98 9.55 -11.23 32.56
C ILE A 98 9.59 -9.84 33.16
N VAL A 99 10.53 -9.00 32.73
CA VAL A 99 10.58 -7.58 33.08
C VAL A 99 10.49 -6.78 31.79
N LEU A 100 9.48 -5.89 31.71
CA LEU A 100 9.28 -5.01 30.58
C LEU A 100 9.34 -3.56 31.08
N LYS A 101 10.25 -2.75 30.49
CA LYS A 101 10.35 -1.32 30.78
C LYS A 101 10.11 -0.49 29.53
N TYR A 102 9.41 0.61 29.69
CA TYR A 102 9.07 1.54 28.61
C TYR A 102 8.85 2.95 29.21
N GLN A 103 8.79 3.98 28.36
CA GLN A 103 8.48 5.34 28.79
C GLN A 103 7.10 5.79 28.33
N ASN A 104 6.68 5.45 27.11
CA ASN A 104 5.41 5.80 26.51
C ASN A 104 4.67 4.56 26.02
N LYS A 105 3.35 4.64 25.84
CA LYS A 105 2.46 3.54 25.44
C LYS A 105 2.98 2.77 24.21
N ALA A 106 3.51 3.47 23.18
CA ALA A 106 4.10 2.83 22.00
C ALA A 106 5.24 1.86 22.37
N GLY A 107 6.09 2.21 23.33
CA GLY A 107 7.15 1.34 23.83
C GLY A 107 6.59 0.05 24.45
N PHE A 108 5.53 0.13 25.24
CA PHE A 108 4.84 -1.03 25.78
C PHE A 108 4.30 -1.94 24.67
N ILE A 109 3.60 -1.37 23.69
CA ILE A 109 3.01 -2.12 22.57
C ILE A 109 4.11 -2.81 21.75
N ASN A 110 5.21 -2.13 21.45
CA ASN A 110 6.35 -2.69 20.76
C ASN A 110 7.02 -3.83 21.52
N ALA A 111 7.10 -3.70 22.86
CA ALA A 111 7.65 -4.75 23.71
C ALA A 111 6.75 -6.00 23.74
N ILE A 112 5.43 -5.83 23.91
CA ILE A 112 4.45 -6.93 23.85
C ILE A 112 4.47 -7.60 22.48
N THR A 113 4.61 -6.83 21.41
CA THR A 113 4.75 -7.37 20.03
C THR A 113 6.02 -8.24 19.91
N THR A 114 7.13 -7.81 20.48
CA THR A 114 8.37 -8.62 20.51
C THR A 114 8.20 -9.85 21.39
N LEU A 115 7.58 -9.72 22.56
CA LEU A 115 7.29 -10.85 23.46
C LEU A 115 6.46 -11.92 22.75
N LYS A 116 5.44 -11.51 21.98
CA LYS A 116 4.61 -12.39 21.16
C LYS A 116 5.43 -13.17 20.11
N GLN A 117 6.41 -12.55 19.46
CA GLN A 117 7.28 -13.23 18.51
C GLN A 117 8.23 -14.23 19.15
N LEU A 118 8.59 -14.02 20.42
CA LEU A 118 9.46 -14.93 21.18
C LEU A 118 8.76 -16.22 21.61
N LEU A 119 7.43 -16.27 21.64
CA LEU A 119 6.67 -17.43 22.09
C LEU A 119 6.96 -18.67 21.26
N LYS A 120 7.22 -19.79 21.95
CA LYS A 120 7.37 -21.12 21.36
C LYS A 120 6.35 -22.05 21.98
N LYS A 121 5.64 -22.84 21.17
CA LYS A 121 4.83 -23.95 21.69
C LYS A 121 5.72 -24.95 22.41
N ASN A 122 5.32 -25.38 23.61
CA ASN A 122 6.05 -26.36 24.43
C ASN A 122 5.04 -27.28 25.14
N GLY A 123 4.78 -28.43 24.52
CA GLY A 123 3.70 -29.32 24.92
C GLY A 123 2.35 -28.62 24.82
N ASP A 124 1.57 -28.64 25.91
CA ASP A 124 0.26 -27.99 26.01
C ASP A 124 0.34 -26.50 26.41
N GLY A 125 1.54 -25.92 26.41
CA GLY A 125 1.77 -24.54 26.82
C GLY A 125 2.79 -23.85 25.92
N PHE A 126 3.38 -22.79 26.47
CA PHE A 126 4.36 -21.96 25.81
C PHE A 126 5.64 -21.86 26.64
N ALA A 127 6.73 -21.53 25.99
CA ALA A 127 8.00 -21.15 26.61
C ALA A 127 8.62 -19.98 25.84
N LEU A 128 9.47 -19.21 26.52
CA LEU A 128 10.23 -18.10 25.96
C LEU A 128 11.73 -18.41 26.05
N PRO A 129 12.54 -18.04 25.04
CA PRO A 129 14.00 -18.08 25.18
C PRO A 129 14.43 -17.05 26.23
N LEU A 130 15.43 -17.42 27.03
CA LEU A 130 16.01 -16.49 28.01
C LEU A 130 16.80 -15.41 27.25
N CYS A 131 16.46 -14.14 27.45
CA CYS A 131 17.08 -13.06 26.69
C CYS A 131 16.93 -11.70 27.35
N GLU A 132 17.78 -10.77 26.91
CA GLU A 132 17.70 -9.36 27.23
C GLU A 132 17.69 -8.57 25.92
N ILE A 133 16.73 -7.67 25.76
CA ILE A 133 16.53 -6.88 24.54
C ILE A 133 16.35 -5.41 24.91
N THR A 134 17.11 -4.53 24.24
CA THR A 134 16.87 -3.09 24.25
C THR A 134 16.69 -2.64 22.81
N ASP A 135 15.55 -2.01 22.52
CA ASP A 135 15.18 -1.78 21.13
C ASP A 135 14.37 -0.49 20.93
N TRP A 136 14.50 0.13 19.75
CA TRP A 136 13.83 1.35 19.35
C TRP A 136 13.88 1.54 17.82
N PRO A 137 12.93 2.32 17.22
CA PRO A 137 12.94 2.55 15.77
C PRO A 137 14.04 3.53 15.34
N THR A 138 14.39 3.49 14.06
CA THR A 138 15.21 4.52 13.41
C THR A 138 14.35 5.64 12.81
N VAL A 139 13.14 5.31 12.35
CA VAL A 139 12.17 6.23 11.76
C VAL A 139 10.96 6.35 12.68
N GLU A 140 10.54 7.57 13.00
CA GLU A 140 9.44 7.83 13.94
C GLU A 140 8.10 7.33 13.39
N HIS A 141 7.78 7.67 12.13
CA HIS A 141 6.52 7.34 11.48
C HIS A 141 6.72 6.25 10.41
N ARG A 142 6.10 5.12 10.61
CA ARG A 142 6.14 3.98 9.69
C ARG A 142 4.73 3.74 9.19
N ALA A 143 4.39 4.43 8.09
CA ALA A 143 3.05 4.48 7.57
C ALA A 143 2.84 3.49 6.42
N VAL A 144 1.63 2.94 6.32
CA VAL A 144 1.12 2.27 5.14
C VAL A 144 -0.08 3.04 4.61
N ALA A 145 -0.29 3.04 3.30
CA ALA A 145 -1.40 3.74 2.67
C ALA A 145 -2.30 2.76 1.91
N PRO A 146 -3.19 2.05 2.63
CA PRO A 146 -4.15 1.14 2.02
C PRO A 146 -5.30 1.90 1.37
N THR A 147 -5.82 1.35 0.27
CA THR A 147 -6.95 1.94 -0.46
C THR A 147 -8.27 1.59 0.22
N PHE A 148 -8.98 2.60 0.68
CA PHE A 148 -10.24 2.49 1.42
C PHE A 148 -11.47 2.85 0.59
N SER A 149 -11.34 3.63 -0.44
CA SER A 149 -12.47 4.08 -1.26
C SER A 149 -12.32 3.76 -2.74
N TRP A 150 -13.38 4.04 -3.48
CA TRP A 150 -13.47 3.75 -4.90
C TRP A 150 -12.75 4.79 -5.73
N TYR A 151 -11.58 4.41 -6.18
CA TYR A 151 -10.90 5.09 -7.25
C TYR A 151 -10.73 4.13 -8.43
N ALA A 152 -10.90 4.64 -9.63
CA ALA A 152 -10.67 3.86 -10.84
C ALA A 152 -9.22 3.40 -10.88
N GLY A 153 -9.01 2.14 -10.59
CA GLY A 153 -7.71 1.58 -10.42
C GLY A 153 -6.85 1.51 -11.67
N TYR A 154 -5.69 1.05 -11.46
CA TYR A 154 -4.66 0.94 -12.47
C TYR A 154 -4.79 -0.40 -13.24
N GLY A 155 -5.71 -0.49 -14.19
CA GLY A 155 -5.79 -1.62 -15.10
C GLY A 155 -6.05 -2.98 -14.43
N ARG A 156 -5.01 -3.77 -14.19
CA ARG A 156 -5.11 -5.13 -13.63
C ARG A 156 -4.96 -5.20 -12.12
N ILE A 157 -5.00 -4.06 -11.43
CA ILE A 157 -4.85 -3.97 -9.99
C ILE A 157 -6.20 -4.09 -9.32
N GLY A 158 -6.28 -4.91 -8.27
CA GLY A 158 -7.43 -5.01 -7.40
C GLY A 158 -7.39 -3.96 -6.30
N PHE A 159 -8.54 -3.74 -5.70
CA PHE A 159 -8.70 -2.89 -4.53
C PHE A 159 -9.28 -3.74 -3.41
N ASP A 160 -8.45 -4.58 -2.83
CA ASP A 160 -8.87 -5.60 -1.86
C ASP A 160 -9.67 -5.02 -0.69
N MET A 161 -9.35 -3.79 -0.31
CA MET A 161 -9.83 -3.20 0.93
C MET A 161 -11.08 -2.32 0.77
N GLN A 162 -11.58 -2.14 -0.46
CA GLN A 162 -12.70 -1.24 -0.74
C GLN A 162 -14.01 -1.66 -0.05
N LEU A 163 -14.21 -2.95 0.12
CA LEU A 163 -15.45 -3.52 0.64
C LEU A 163 -15.31 -4.02 2.07
N TRP A 164 -14.19 -3.71 2.72
CA TRP A 164 -13.93 -4.13 4.10
C TRP A 164 -14.84 -3.42 5.09
N GLY A 165 -15.32 -4.19 6.08
CA GLY A 165 -15.98 -3.69 7.27
C GLY A 165 -15.00 -3.51 8.44
N TYR A 166 -15.57 -3.36 9.64
CA TYR A 166 -14.78 -3.14 10.86
C TYR A 166 -13.81 -4.27 11.16
N ASP A 167 -14.26 -5.52 11.03
CA ASP A 167 -13.48 -6.69 11.46
C ASP A 167 -12.23 -6.88 10.57
N GLU A 168 -12.36 -6.71 9.25
CA GLU A 168 -11.23 -6.80 8.32
C GLU A 168 -10.22 -5.67 8.57
N TRP A 169 -10.69 -4.45 8.80
CA TRP A 169 -9.82 -3.34 9.15
C TRP A 169 -9.12 -3.54 10.49
N LEU A 170 -9.79 -4.11 11.48
CA LEU A 170 -9.18 -4.44 12.78
C LEU A 170 -8.12 -5.53 12.65
N GLU A 171 -8.37 -6.56 11.85
CA GLU A 171 -7.38 -7.59 11.56
C GLU A 171 -6.14 -6.99 10.88
N TYR A 172 -6.34 -6.16 9.87
CA TYR A 172 -5.26 -5.47 9.18
C TYR A 172 -4.46 -4.53 10.11
N LEU A 173 -5.13 -3.80 10.98
CA LEU A 173 -4.49 -2.99 12.02
C LEU A 173 -3.58 -3.84 12.91
N ASN A 174 -4.05 -5.01 13.34
CA ASN A 174 -3.26 -5.93 14.15
C ASN A 174 -2.02 -6.43 13.39
N VAL A 175 -2.15 -6.74 12.10
CA VAL A 175 -1.01 -7.12 11.24
C VAL A 175 -0.02 -5.96 11.12
N CYS A 176 -0.48 -4.72 10.96
CA CYS A 176 0.37 -3.53 10.94
C CYS A 176 1.19 -3.41 12.23
N ILE A 177 0.53 -3.51 13.38
CA ILE A 177 1.21 -3.38 14.68
C ILE A 177 2.17 -4.56 14.92
N ASP A 178 1.83 -5.78 14.48
CA ASP A 178 2.72 -6.94 14.56
C ASP A 178 4.03 -6.73 13.78
N ASN A 179 3.98 -5.89 12.75
CA ASN A 179 5.16 -5.45 11.99
C ASN A 179 5.75 -4.11 12.49
N LYS A 180 5.35 -3.65 13.66
CA LYS A 180 5.78 -2.36 14.24
C LYS A 180 5.54 -1.14 13.34
N ILE A 181 4.57 -1.22 12.46
CA ILE A 181 3.98 -0.09 11.73
C ILE A 181 3.09 0.65 12.74
N ASN A 182 3.09 1.98 12.71
CA ASN A 182 2.40 2.80 13.70
C ASN A 182 1.50 3.87 13.09
N GLN A 183 1.27 3.81 11.77
CA GLN A 183 0.40 4.74 11.09
C GLN A 183 -0.24 4.12 9.85
N MET A 184 -1.45 4.54 9.56
CA MET A 184 -2.18 4.19 8.35
C MET A 184 -2.69 5.46 7.69
N ASN A 185 -2.34 5.65 6.42
CA ASN A 185 -2.85 6.74 5.59
C ASN A 185 -3.96 6.15 4.71
N MET A 186 -5.20 6.14 5.18
CA MET A 186 -6.32 5.54 4.47
C MET A 186 -6.64 6.31 3.19
N VAL A 187 -6.42 5.69 2.04
CA VAL A 187 -6.63 6.32 0.74
C VAL A 187 -8.12 6.38 0.44
N MET A 188 -8.66 7.61 0.41
CA MET A 188 -10.08 7.89 0.20
C MET A 188 -10.27 8.74 -1.06
N TYR A 189 -10.34 8.08 -2.22
CA TYR A 189 -10.61 8.70 -3.51
C TYR A 189 -12.02 8.34 -4.01
N GLY A 190 -12.61 9.21 -4.80
CA GLY A 190 -13.88 8.93 -5.44
C GLY A 190 -15.08 9.09 -4.53
N TYR A 191 -15.74 7.99 -4.15
CA TYR A 191 -16.89 8.02 -3.26
C TYR A 191 -16.48 8.00 -1.79
N TRP A 192 -17.21 8.80 -0.97
CA TRP A 192 -16.95 8.84 0.46
C TRP A 192 -17.59 7.64 1.17
N PRO A 193 -16.82 6.93 2.05
CA PRO A 193 -17.35 5.83 2.85
C PRO A 193 -18.08 6.31 4.12
N PHE A 194 -18.55 7.54 4.14
CA PHE A 194 -19.28 8.16 5.26
C PHE A 194 -20.29 9.19 4.74
N GLU A 195 -21.22 9.60 5.60
CA GLU A 195 -22.22 10.62 5.26
C GLU A 195 -21.58 11.99 5.02
N LEU A 196 -21.94 12.62 3.93
CA LEU A 196 -21.62 14.02 3.60
C LEU A 196 -22.92 14.71 3.22
N GLU A 197 -23.57 15.32 4.20
CA GLU A 197 -24.94 15.83 4.09
C GLU A 197 -25.10 16.88 3.00
N GLU A 198 -24.11 17.78 2.84
CA GLU A 198 -24.12 18.84 1.81
C GLU A 198 -23.94 18.29 0.39
N TYR A 199 -23.37 17.09 0.23
CA TYR A 199 -23.05 16.46 -1.06
C TYR A 199 -23.39 14.97 -1.05
N PRO A 200 -24.67 14.59 -0.85
CA PRO A 200 -25.10 13.19 -0.70
C PRO A 200 -24.82 12.32 -1.93
N GLU A 201 -24.72 12.93 -3.12
CA GLU A 201 -24.39 12.25 -4.38
C GLU A 201 -22.96 11.70 -4.42
N THR A 202 -22.10 12.13 -3.49
CA THR A 202 -20.70 11.71 -3.41
C THR A 202 -20.48 10.58 -2.40
N VAL A 203 -21.50 10.17 -1.68
CA VAL A 203 -21.46 9.16 -0.64
C VAL A 203 -21.51 7.76 -1.26
N PHE A 204 -20.76 6.84 -0.67
CA PHE A 204 -20.70 5.44 -1.10
C PHE A 204 -21.93 4.64 -0.65
N ARG A 205 -23.11 5.06 -1.10
CA ARG A 205 -24.41 4.45 -0.80
C ARG A 205 -25.13 4.01 -2.07
N ASP A 206 -25.68 2.81 -2.03
CA ASP A 206 -26.51 2.24 -3.11
C ASP A 206 -25.84 2.32 -4.48
N VAL A 207 -24.54 2.07 -4.53
CA VAL A 207 -23.75 2.11 -5.77
C VAL A 207 -23.76 0.73 -6.43
N PRO A 208 -23.76 0.65 -7.76
CA PRO A 208 -23.73 -0.61 -8.45
C PRO A 208 -22.33 -1.25 -8.37
N ILE A 209 -22.26 -2.49 -7.94
CA ILE A 209 -21.08 -3.33 -8.09
C ILE A 209 -21.38 -4.53 -8.96
N LYS A 210 -20.36 -5.05 -9.63
CA LYS A 210 -20.47 -6.29 -10.41
C LYS A 210 -19.84 -7.43 -9.63
N ILE A 211 -20.54 -8.54 -9.56
CA ILE A 211 -20.02 -9.80 -9.05
C ILE A 211 -20.18 -10.91 -10.11
N TRP A 212 -19.18 -11.76 -10.21
CA TRP A 212 -19.27 -12.92 -11.07
C TRP A 212 -20.01 -14.05 -10.36
N ASN A 213 -21.09 -14.53 -10.96
CA ASN A 213 -21.79 -15.69 -10.43
C ASN A 213 -21.28 -16.96 -11.13
N LYS A 214 -20.52 -17.79 -10.42
CA LYS A 214 -19.92 -19.03 -10.93
C LYS A 214 -20.96 -20.02 -11.41
N GLU A 215 -22.07 -20.17 -10.68
CA GLU A 215 -23.12 -21.14 -10.98
C GLU A 215 -23.80 -20.85 -12.33
N ASN A 216 -24.00 -19.55 -12.58
CA ASN A 216 -24.69 -19.10 -13.80
C ASN A 216 -23.76 -18.69 -14.93
N GLY A 217 -22.44 -18.60 -14.66
CA GLY A 217 -21.44 -18.12 -15.61
C GLY A 217 -21.72 -16.70 -16.12
N ARG A 218 -22.27 -15.84 -15.29
CA ARG A 218 -22.65 -14.47 -15.69
C ARG A 218 -22.34 -13.42 -14.61
N TRP A 219 -22.22 -12.20 -15.07
CA TRP A 219 -22.13 -11.03 -14.23
C TRP A 219 -23.47 -10.67 -13.61
N LEU A 220 -23.48 -10.45 -12.31
CA LEU A 220 -24.59 -9.87 -11.58
C LEU A 220 -24.24 -8.46 -11.16
N THR A 221 -25.16 -7.53 -11.33
CA THR A 221 -25.07 -6.22 -10.72
C THR A 221 -25.84 -6.26 -9.41
N VAL A 222 -25.17 -5.95 -8.31
CA VAL A 222 -25.79 -5.78 -7.01
C VAL A 222 -25.64 -4.33 -6.55
N ARG A 223 -26.56 -3.87 -5.71
CA ARG A 223 -26.49 -2.56 -5.08
C ARG A 223 -25.72 -2.70 -3.77
N TYR A 224 -24.75 -1.85 -3.57
CA TYR A 224 -23.87 -1.91 -2.41
C TYR A 224 -23.83 -0.58 -1.68
N THR A 225 -23.92 -0.64 -0.36
CA THR A 225 -23.70 0.48 0.54
C THR A 225 -22.51 0.13 1.42
N HIS A 226 -21.53 1.03 1.53
CA HIS A 226 -20.37 0.79 2.37
C HIS A 226 -20.81 0.60 3.83
N PRO A 227 -20.31 -0.41 4.57
CA PRO A 227 -20.77 -0.71 5.93
C PRO A 227 -20.74 0.50 6.87
N ASN A 228 -19.74 1.37 6.75
CA ASN A 228 -19.63 2.56 7.59
C ASN A 228 -20.79 3.57 7.42
N ILE A 229 -21.55 3.48 6.33
CA ILE A 229 -22.71 4.36 6.11
C ILE A 229 -23.87 3.99 7.06
N GLU A 230 -24.02 2.73 7.41
CA GLU A 230 -25.08 2.22 8.26
C GLU A 230 -24.58 1.93 9.68
N ASP A 231 -23.43 1.26 9.80
CA ASP A 231 -22.88 0.82 11.08
C ASP A 231 -22.00 1.89 11.74
N HIS A 232 -21.61 2.91 11.02
CA HIS A 232 -20.79 4.04 11.48
C HIS A 232 -19.49 3.63 12.19
N PHE A 233 -18.88 2.51 11.80
CA PHE A 233 -17.76 1.90 12.53
C PHE A 233 -16.45 2.69 12.44
N LEU A 234 -16.31 3.63 11.49
CA LEU A 234 -15.02 4.29 11.22
C LEU A 234 -14.49 5.04 12.44
N ALA A 235 -15.38 5.72 13.18
CA ALA A 235 -15.00 6.41 14.41
C ALA A 235 -14.53 5.41 15.50
N ASP A 236 -15.20 4.27 15.63
CA ASP A 236 -14.83 3.21 16.56
C ASP A 236 -13.50 2.57 16.18
N PHE A 237 -13.26 2.37 14.88
CA PHE A 237 -11.99 1.89 14.35
C PHE A 237 -10.84 2.85 14.66
N ILE A 238 -11.03 4.16 14.43
CA ILE A 238 -10.04 5.19 14.76
C ILE A 238 -9.76 5.19 16.27
N ALA A 239 -10.80 5.15 17.09
CA ALA A 239 -10.65 5.08 18.54
C ALA A 239 -9.90 3.80 18.99
N MET A 240 -10.12 2.68 18.30
CA MET A 240 -9.38 1.43 18.55
C MET A 240 -7.91 1.57 18.16
N ALA A 241 -7.60 2.18 17.03
CA ALA A 241 -6.23 2.48 16.63
C ALA A 241 -5.50 3.36 17.65
N HIS A 242 -6.16 4.38 18.18
CA HIS A 242 -5.62 5.24 19.23
C HIS A 242 -5.33 4.50 20.55
N LYS A 243 -6.08 3.44 20.90
CA LYS A 243 -5.71 2.58 22.03
C LYS A 243 -4.34 1.96 21.86
N PHE A 244 -3.95 1.66 20.61
CA PHE A 244 -2.63 1.13 20.26
C PHE A 244 -1.57 2.20 19.96
N ASP A 245 -1.81 3.45 20.28
CA ASP A 245 -0.92 4.57 19.92
C ASP A 245 -0.60 4.58 18.43
N PHE A 246 -1.60 4.24 17.63
CA PHE A 246 -1.51 4.09 16.17
C PHE A 246 -2.30 5.22 15.51
N SER A 247 -1.64 5.97 14.63
CA SER A 247 -2.23 7.14 13.97
C SER A 247 -2.99 6.77 12.70
N ILE A 248 -4.15 7.39 12.48
CA ILE A 248 -4.95 7.23 11.26
C ILE A 248 -5.03 8.55 10.53
N PHE A 249 -4.49 8.58 9.31
CA PHE A 249 -4.55 9.74 8.43
C PHE A 249 -5.49 9.49 7.26
N ALA A 250 -6.10 10.55 6.76
CA ALA A 250 -6.83 10.54 5.53
C ALA A 250 -5.91 10.89 4.36
N TYR A 251 -5.81 9.99 3.40
CA TYR A 251 -5.08 10.23 2.16
C TYR A 251 -6.10 10.62 1.08
N VAL A 252 -6.07 11.86 0.65
CA VAL A 252 -7.07 12.46 -0.26
C VAL A 252 -6.40 13.36 -1.30
N GLY A 253 -7.08 13.64 -2.38
CA GLY A 253 -6.59 14.62 -3.37
C GLY A 253 -6.60 16.04 -2.82
N LEU A 254 -5.62 16.85 -3.19
CA LEU A 254 -5.63 18.29 -2.94
C LEU A 254 -6.69 18.98 -3.81
N ASN A 255 -6.61 18.80 -5.11
CA ASN A 255 -7.62 19.23 -6.10
C ASN A 255 -7.85 18.16 -7.17
N SER A 256 -7.35 16.97 -6.99
CA SER A 256 -7.52 15.80 -7.83
C SER A 256 -8.37 14.77 -7.11
N TYR A 257 -8.72 13.69 -7.80
CA TYR A 257 -9.44 12.56 -7.23
C TYR A 257 -10.78 12.92 -6.58
N ASN A 258 -11.49 13.87 -7.23
CA ASN A 258 -12.82 14.30 -6.79
C ASN A 258 -13.94 13.34 -7.24
N GLY A 259 -13.59 12.22 -7.87
CA GLY A 259 -14.39 11.07 -8.20
C GLY A 259 -15.88 11.36 -8.44
N ALA A 260 -16.69 10.97 -7.47
CA ALA A 260 -18.15 11.08 -7.56
C ALA A 260 -18.64 12.52 -7.79
N TYR A 261 -18.01 13.52 -7.15
CA TYR A 261 -18.40 14.91 -7.36
C TYR A 261 -18.14 15.35 -8.81
N SER A 262 -16.94 15.09 -9.34
CA SER A 262 -16.62 15.49 -10.71
C SER A 262 -17.37 14.69 -11.77
N ILE A 263 -17.83 13.47 -11.46
CA ILE A 263 -18.67 12.66 -12.32
C ILE A 263 -20.09 13.24 -12.41
N LYS A 264 -20.65 13.61 -11.25
CA LYS A 264 -22.01 14.16 -11.17
C LYS A 264 -22.10 15.61 -11.66
N HIS A 265 -20.97 16.33 -11.58
CA HIS A 265 -20.85 17.75 -11.94
C HIS A 265 -19.75 17.99 -12.99
N PRO A 266 -19.85 17.42 -14.20
CA PRO A 266 -18.80 17.56 -15.23
C PRO A 266 -18.53 19.01 -15.63
N GLU A 267 -19.52 19.92 -15.49
CA GLU A 267 -19.38 21.34 -15.71
C GLU A 267 -18.51 22.07 -14.67
N LYS A 268 -18.26 21.42 -13.53
CA LYS A 268 -17.40 21.91 -12.45
C LYS A 268 -15.92 21.56 -12.64
N ARG A 269 -15.61 20.70 -13.59
CA ARG A 269 -14.24 20.26 -13.86
C ARG A 269 -13.38 21.41 -14.38
N MET A 270 -12.07 21.21 -14.25
CA MET A 270 -11.08 22.11 -14.85
C MET A 270 -11.20 22.13 -16.37
N VAL A 271 -11.05 23.32 -16.95
CA VAL A 271 -10.96 23.49 -18.40
C VAL A 271 -9.55 23.16 -18.86
N LYS A 272 -9.40 22.15 -19.69
CA LYS A 272 -8.10 21.75 -20.25
C LYS A 272 -7.59 22.78 -21.26
N PRO A 273 -6.30 23.10 -21.27
CA PRO A 273 -5.71 23.90 -22.32
C PRO A 273 -5.84 23.19 -23.69
N ALA A 274 -6.06 24.00 -24.75
CA ALA A 274 -6.13 23.46 -26.10
C ALA A 274 -4.79 22.77 -26.48
N GLY A 275 -4.86 21.54 -27.02
CA GLY A 275 -3.69 20.77 -27.39
C GLY A 275 -2.95 20.13 -26.22
N SER A 276 -3.42 20.28 -24.98
CA SER A 276 -2.95 19.46 -23.88
C SER A 276 -3.25 17.99 -24.19
N GLY A 277 -2.24 17.17 -24.17
CA GLY A 277 -2.39 15.73 -24.29
C GLY A 277 -3.29 15.17 -23.20
N PHE A 278 -3.33 13.88 -23.13
CA PHE A 278 -4.08 13.18 -22.10
C PHE A 278 -3.48 13.45 -20.69
N MET A 279 -4.31 13.67 -19.69
CA MET A 279 -3.92 14.07 -18.33
C MET A 279 -4.74 13.33 -17.28
N ASN A 280 -4.14 12.97 -16.17
CA ASN A 280 -4.76 12.33 -15.00
C ASN A 280 -5.81 13.22 -14.28
N ASP A 281 -5.81 14.49 -14.58
CA ASP A 281 -6.57 15.49 -13.82
C ASP A 281 -7.97 15.71 -14.38
N PHE A 282 -8.52 14.77 -15.13
CA PHE A 282 -9.85 14.95 -15.71
C PHE A 282 -10.95 15.09 -14.63
N ASP A 283 -10.69 14.62 -13.42
CA ASP A 283 -11.57 14.74 -12.27
C ASP A 283 -11.22 15.92 -11.34
N SER A 284 -10.19 16.68 -11.67
CA SER A 284 -9.86 17.91 -10.95
C SER A 284 -10.89 19.00 -11.22
N VAL A 285 -11.22 19.77 -10.20
CA VAL A 285 -12.27 20.79 -10.26
C VAL A 285 -11.72 22.22 -10.35
N CYS A 286 -12.50 23.12 -10.94
CA CYS A 286 -12.11 24.52 -11.12
C CYS A 286 -12.07 25.27 -9.79
N LEU A 287 -10.91 25.69 -9.32
CA LEU A 287 -10.73 26.40 -8.04
C LEU A 287 -11.25 27.86 -8.05
N SER A 288 -11.60 28.41 -9.19
CA SER A 288 -12.30 29.71 -9.28
C SER A 288 -13.80 29.56 -9.15
N ASP A 289 -14.33 28.36 -8.98
CA ASP A 289 -15.72 28.11 -8.63
C ASP A 289 -15.81 27.89 -7.12
N GLY A 290 -16.55 28.77 -6.43
CA GLY A 290 -16.65 28.73 -4.97
C GLY A 290 -17.33 27.47 -4.44
N GLU A 291 -18.25 26.87 -5.20
CA GLU A 291 -18.93 25.64 -4.81
C GLU A 291 -17.96 24.45 -4.76
N ASN A 292 -17.04 24.36 -5.72
CA ASN A 292 -15.99 23.35 -5.70
C ASN A 292 -15.10 23.45 -4.46
N THR A 293 -14.77 24.67 -4.08
CA THR A 293 -13.99 24.93 -2.87
C THR A 293 -14.79 24.55 -1.62
N ASN A 294 -16.08 24.89 -1.58
CA ASN A 294 -16.97 24.51 -0.47
C ASN A 294 -17.07 23.00 -0.33
N TYR A 295 -17.21 22.26 -1.44
CA TYR A 295 -17.22 20.80 -1.45
C TYR A 295 -15.92 20.22 -0.84
N ILE A 296 -14.75 20.70 -1.29
CA ILE A 296 -13.47 20.24 -0.75
C ILE A 296 -13.38 20.53 0.74
N LEU A 297 -13.73 21.73 1.19
CA LEU A 297 -13.66 22.09 2.61
C LEU A 297 -14.66 21.31 3.46
N ALA A 298 -15.88 21.07 2.98
CA ALA A 298 -16.87 20.23 3.67
C ALA A 298 -16.36 18.79 3.86
N SER A 299 -15.73 18.22 2.84
CA SER A 299 -15.12 16.90 2.92
C SER A 299 -14.00 16.86 3.96
N MET A 300 -13.11 17.86 3.98
CA MET A 300 -12.00 17.94 4.95
C MET A 300 -12.50 18.13 6.39
N ARG A 301 -13.54 18.93 6.58
CA ARG A 301 -14.22 19.13 7.88
C ARG A 301 -14.78 17.80 8.38
N LYS A 302 -15.54 17.09 7.54
CA LYS A 302 -16.16 15.82 7.92
C LYS A 302 -15.12 14.76 8.31
N ILE A 303 -14.04 14.64 7.56
CA ILE A 303 -12.92 13.75 7.88
C ILE A 303 -12.31 14.11 9.24
N SER A 304 -12.10 15.41 9.49
CA SER A 304 -11.58 15.88 10.78
C SER A 304 -12.51 15.55 11.96
N GLU A 305 -13.83 15.67 11.76
CA GLU A 305 -14.85 15.35 12.76
C GLU A 305 -14.91 13.84 13.08
N LEU A 306 -14.53 12.97 12.14
CA LEU A 306 -14.44 11.53 12.34
C LEU A 306 -13.25 11.11 13.23
N GLY A 307 -12.34 12.02 13.56
CA GLY A 307 -11.24 11.79 14.48
C GLY A 307 -9.91 11.44 13.82
N PHE A 308 -9.75 11.62 12.52
CA PHE A 308 -8.46 11.43 11.86
C PHE A 308 -7.36 12.33 12.43
N ASP A 309 -6.16 11.79 12.61
CA ASP A 309 -5.00 12.50 13.19
C ASP A 309 -4.34 13.46 12.20
N GLY A 310 -4.61 13.28 10.92
CA GLY A 310 -4.02 14.13 9.90
C GLY A 310 -4.45 13.80 8.49
N PHE A 311 -3.79 14.47 7.55
CA PHE A 311 -4.08 14.38 6.12
C PHE A 311 -2.79 14.19 5.31
N THR A 312 -2.86 13.35 4.30
CA THR A 312 -1.93 13.32 3.18
C THR A 312 -2.68 13.84 1.96
N LEU A 313 -2.34 15.04 1.51
CA LEU A 313 -3.00 15.72 0.39
C LEU A 313 -2.20 15.47 -0.89
N GLU A 314 -2.74 14.70 -1.81
CA GLU A 314 -2.06 14.39 -3.05
C GLU A 314 -2.32 15.46 -4.11
N GLU A 315 -1.25 16.03 -4.64
CA GLU A 315 -1.33 16.84 -5.83
C GLU A 315 -1.61 15.93 -7.05
N SER A 316 -2.22 16.52 -8.07
CA SER A 316 -2.45 15.84 -9.33
C SER A 316 -1.16 15.25 -9.92
N GLU A 317 -1.23 14.00 -10.32
CA GLU A 317 -0.05 13.22 -10.72
C GLU A 317 0.70 13.73 -11.96
N GLU A 318 0.01 14.34 -12.91
CA GLU A 318 0.58 14.74 -14.21
C GLU A 318 0.36 16.16 -14.58
N GLY A 319 -0.13 16.94 -13.69
CA GLY A 319 -0.56 18.27 -14.03
C GLY A 319 0.58 19.27 -14.14
N PHE A 320 1.11 19.41 -15.34
CA PHE A 320 1.88 20.60 -15.71
C PHE A 320 0.97 21.74 -16.18
N TRP A 321 -0.32 21.59 -16.05
CA TRP A 321 -1.30 22.56 -16.44
C TRP A 321 -2.26 22.88 -15.29
N PHE A 322 -2.90 24.03 -15.37
CA PHE A 322 -3.95 24.45 -14.46
C PHE A 322 -5.22 24.79 -15.27
N CYS A 323 -6.33 25.02 -14.60
CA CYS A 323 -7.59 25.32 -15.25
C CYS A 323 -7.48 26.54 -16.21
N ASN A 324 -7.76 26.32 -17.50
CA ASN A 324 -7.65 27.34 -18.54
C ASN A 324 -8.94 28.18 -18.72
N CYS A 325 -9.82 28.25 -17.73
CA CYS A 325 -10.95 29.16 -17.77
C CYS A 325 -10.52 30.63 -17.52
N ASP A 326 -11.31 31.57 -17.98
CA ASP A 326 -11.01 33.03 -17.86
C ASP A 326 -10.78 33.43 -16.40
N ARG A 327 -11.57 32.94 -15.47
CA ARG A 327 -11.46 33.24 -14.03
C ARG A 327 -10.14 32.76 -13.43
N CYS A 328 -9.72 31.54 -13.76
CA CYS A 328 -8.45 31.01 -13.30
C CYS A 328 -7.26 31.72 -13.96
N ASN A 329 -7.36 32.01 -15.26
CA ASN A 329 -6.34 32.79 -15.97
C ASN A 329 -6.18 34.19 -15.39
N GLU A 330 -7.27 34.86 -15.06
CA GLU A 330 -7.23 36.20 -14.42
C GLU A 330 -6.59 36.10 -13.02
N ARG A 331 -6.96 35.12 -12.24
CA ARG A 331 -6.53 35.00 -10.83
C ARG A 331 -5.10 34.54 -10.66
N TRP A 332 -4.66 33.53 -11.41
CA TRP A 332 -3.36 32.91 -11.27
C TRP A 332 -2.51 32.97 -12.53
N GLY A 333 -3.12 32.84 -13.72
CA GLY A 333 -2.38 32.77 -14.99
C GLY A 333 -1.61 34.04 -15.27
N ARG A 334 -2.27 35.19 -15.17
CA ARG A 334 -1.66 36.53 -15.49
C ARG A 334 -0.58 36.97 -14.51
N VAL A 335 -0.57 36.41 -13.30
CA VAL A 335 0.40 36.72 -12.24
C VAL A 335 1.50 35.67 -12.09
N SER A 336 1.61 34.79 -13.07
CA SER A 336 2.58 33.70 -13.11
C SER A 336 3.38 33.75 -14.39
N SER A 337 4.64 33.31 -14.31
CA SER A 337 5.55 33.25 -15.47
C SER A 337 5.32 32.02 -16.34
N SER A 338 4.60 31.01 -15.81
CA SER A 338 4.31 29.76 -16.51
C SER A 338 3.01 29.12 -15.99
N PRO A 339 2.39 28.19 -16.77
CA PRO A 339 1.24 27.41 -16.29
C PRO A 339 1.55 26.56 -15.06
N VAL A 340 2.78 26.10 -14.90
CA VAL A 340 3.24 25.33 -13.73
C VAL A 340 3.24 26.19 -12.48
N GLU A 341 3.79 27.40 -12.57
CA GLU A 341 3.76 28.36 -11.46
C GLU A 341 2.32 28.75 -11.10
N ALA A 342 1.45 28.94 -12.09
CA ALA A 342 0.03 29.24 -11.87
C ALA A 342 -0.67 28.08 -11.12
N LYS A 343 -0.40 26.84 -11.49
CA LYS A 343 -0.89 25.64 -10.79
C LYS A 343 -0.44 25.63 -9.35
N HIS A 344 0.85 25.82 -9.09
CA HIS A 344 1.38 25.80 -7.72
C HIS A 344 0.79 26.92 -6.86
N LYS A 345 0.60 28.13 -7.40
CA LYS A 345 -0.06 29.22 -6.69
C LYS A 345 -1.51 28.89 -6.35
N ALA A 346 -2.26 28.24 -7.27
CA ALA A 346 -3.63 27.81 -7.03
C ALA A 346 -3.68 26.69 -5.97
N ASN A 347 -2.82 25.71 -6.05
CA ASN A 347 -2.72 24.62 -5.07
C ASN A 347 -2.32 25.15 -3.69
N LEU A 348 -1.37 26.08 -3.61
CA LEU A 348 -0.96 26.70 -2.36
C LEU A 348 -2.09 27.52 -1.72
N TRP A 349 -2.86 28.24 -2.53
CA TRP A 349 -4.04 28.94 -2.04
C TRP A 349 -5.06 27.96 -1.44
N LEU A 350 -5.35 26.85 -2.12
CA LEU A 350 -6.27 25.82 -1.63
C LEU A 350 -5.72 25.13 -0.37
N LEU A 351 -4.43 24.80 -0.34
CA LEU A 351 -3.77 24.20 0.83
C LEU A 351 -3.94 25.09 2.07
N ASN A 352 -3.79 26.41 1.93
CA ASN A 352 -3.99 27.35 3.04
C ASN A 352 -5.44 27.41 3.52
N LEU A 353 -6.42 27.20 2.64
CA LEU A 353 -7.83 27.10 3.03
C LEU A 353 -8.09 25.79 3.79
N ILE A 354 -7.63 24.67 3.25
CA ILE A 354 -7.74 23.34 3.90
C ILE A 354 -7.06 23.38 5.26
N TYR A 355 -5.86 23.95 5.36
CA TYR A 355 -5.13 24.08 6.61
C TYR A 355 -5.97 24.80 7.69
N LYS A 356 -6.59 25.92 7.34
CA LYS A 356 -7.45 26.67 8.26
C LYS A 356 -8.69 25.89 8.65
N GLU A 357 -9.34 25.23 7.70
CA GLU A 357 -10.54 24.45 7.95
C GLU A 357 -10.27 23.28 8.88
N VAL A 358 -9.28 22.46 8.55
CA VAL A 358 -8.88 21.30 9.36
C VAL A 358 -8.47 21.73 10.78
N ARG A 359 -7.65 22.78 10.89
CA ARG A 359 -7.17 23.28 12.20
C ARG A 359 -8.28 23.93 13.04
N SER A 360 -9.37 24.35 12.43
CA SER A 360 -10.54 24.84 13.17
C SER A 360 -11.29 23.71 13.89
N VAL A 361 -11.24 22.49 13.36
CA VAL A 361 -11.87 21.30 13.95
C VAL A 361 -10.87 20.55 14.83
N ASN A 362 -9.69 20.25 14.31
CA ASN A 362 -8.61 19.56 15.02
C ASN A 362 -7.32 20.38 14.97
N SER A 363 -7.05 21.14 16.04
CA SER A 363 -5.88 22.01 16.14
C SER A 363 -4.54 21.26 16.14
N LYS A 364 -4.53 19.95 16.35
CA LYS A 364 -3.35 19.09 16.38
C LYS A 364 -3.15 18.29 15.10
N ALA A 365 -4.11 18.29 14.17
CA ALA A 365 -4.01 17.50 12.96
C ALA A 365 -2.73 17.80 12.18
N VAL A 366 -2.02 16.76 11.78
CA VAL A 366 -0.87 16.89 10.87
C VAL A 366 -1.39 17.01 9.44
N ILE A 367 -0.91 18.00 8.70
CA ILE A 367 -1.29 18.19 7.31
C ILE A 367 -0.03 18.05 6.46
N GLY A 368 -0.04 17.08 5.57
CA GLY A 368 1.04 16.81 4.65
C GLY A 368 0.61 16.90 3.20
N ILE A 369 1.54 17.27 2.35
CA ILE A 369 1.36 17.23 0.89
C ILE A 369 2.18 16.09 0.32
N ARG A 370 1.60 15.36 -0.63
CA ARG A 370 2.34 14.43 -1.48
C ARG A 370 2.75 15.16 -2.73
N ALA A 371 4.01 15.57 -2.78
CA ALA A 371 4.57 16.16 -3.98
C ALA A 371 4.86 15.06 -4.98
N TYR A 372 4.05 14.99 -6.00
CA TYR A 372 4.14 13.99 -7.03
C TYR A 372 4.48 14.64 -8.36
N ARG A 373 5.48 14.08 -9.06
CA ARG A 373 5.82 14.43 -10.45
C ARG A 373 5.90 15.93 -10.74
N GLN A 374 6.68 16.66 -9.94
CA GLN A 374 6.89 18.10 -10.14
C GLN A 374 8.34 18.42 -10.60
N PRO A 375 8.82 17.87 -11.74
CA PRO A 375 10.18 18.12 -12.21
C PRO A 375 10.58 19.59 -12.31
N PRO A 376 9.68 20.53 -12.66
CA PRO A 376 10.01 21.95 -12.68
C PRO A 376 10.41 22.51 -11.33
N LEU A 377 9.78 22.10 -10.23
CA LEU A 377 10.15 22.54 -8.87
C LEU A 377 11.56 22.10 -8.50
N GLU A 378 11.92 20.88 -8.85
CA GLU A 378 13.22 20.31 -8.57
C GLU A 378 14.33 20.95 -9.43
N LYS A 379 13.98 21.41 -10.63
CA LYS A 379 14.88 22.11 -11.53
C LYS A 379 15.10 23.58 -11.15
N ASP A 380 14.15 24.18 -10.43
CA ASP A 380 14.23 25.55 -9.93
C ASP A 380 14.24 25.58 -8.40
N PRO A 381 15.41 25.48 -7.76
CA PRO A 381 15.55 25.51 -6.30
C PRO A 381 15.09 26.83 -5.65
N ALA A 382 15.05 27.92 -6.38
CA ALA A 382 14.57 29.19 -5.86
C ALA A 382 13.04 29.17 -5.77
N PHE A 383 12.37 28.67 -6.79
CA PHE A 383 10.92 28.55 -6.79
C PHE A 383 10.45 27.50 -5.77
N LEU A 384 11.16 26.38 -5.63
CA LEU A 384 10.90 25.40 -4.57
C LEU A 384 10.94 26.03 -3.17
N ARG A 385 11.97 26.83 -2.88
CA ARG A 385 12.07 27.53 -1.58
C ARG A 385 10.93 28.52 -1.38
N GLU A 386 10.60 29.31 -2.39
CA GLU A 386 9.45 30.24 -2.34
C GLU A 386 8.14 29.52 -2.03
N CYS A 387 7.87 28.39 -2.68
CA CYS A 387 6.70 27.55 -2.41
C CYS A 387 6.67 27.06 -0.95
N VAL A 388 7.80 26.54 -0.45
CA VAL A 388 7.89 26.03 0.92
C VAL A 388 7.76 27.15 1.96
N GLU A 389 8.36 28.33 1.72
CA GLU A 389 8.25 29.50 2.60
C GLU A 389 6.83 30.08 2.67
N SER A 390 6.05 29.89 1.61
CA SER A 390 4.66 30.34 1.50
C SER A 390 3.65 29.36 2.12
N MET A 391 4.07 28.17 2.50
CA MET A 391 3.25 27.17 3.21
C MET A 391 3.25 27.44 4.72
N PRO A 392 2.22 26.97 5.45
CA PRO A 392 2.30 26.86 6.90
C PRO A 392 3.56 26.03 7.30
N LYS A 393 4.27 26.47 8.34
CA LYS A 393 5.60 25.95 8.67
C LYS A 393 5.61 24.51 9.20
N ASP A 394 4.47 24.00 9.58
CA ASP A 394 4.25 22.63 10.08
C ASP A 394 3.65 21.69 9.05
N ILE A 395 3.55 22.11 7.78
CA ILE A 395 3.17 21.19 6.68
C ILE A 395 4.25 20.13 6.51
N ALA A 396 3.86 18.87 6.53
CA ALA A 396 4.73 17.74 6.24
C ALA A 396 4.82 17.46 4.73
N LEU A 397 5.89 16.83 4.29
CA LEU A 397 6.08 16.39 2.91
C LEU A 397 6.12 14.86 2.83
N PHE A 398 5.17 14.29 2.10
CA PHE A 398 5.21 12.91 1.63
C PHE A 398 5.82 12.91 0.23
N TRP A 399 7.12 12.66 0.16
CA TRP A 399 7.81 12.75 -1.11
C TRP A 399 7.66 11.47 -1.93
N ALA A 400 7.00 11.58 -3.07
CA ALA A 400 6.78 10.49 -4.02
C ALA A 400 7.36 10.88 -5.38
N PRO A 401 8.58 10.49 -5.71
CA PRO A 401 9.14 10.81 -7.01
C PRO A 401 8.42 10.05 -8.12
N ALA A 402 8.14 10.75 -9.21
CA ALA A 402 7.74 10.11 -10.43
C ALA A 402 8.83 9.15 -10.94
N LEU A 403 8.44 8.23 -11.82
CA LEU A 403 9.33 7.24 -12.42
C LEU A 403 10.60 7.83 -13.06
N TYR A 404 10.54 9.09 -13.48
CA TYR A 404 11.63 9.81 -14.15
C TYR A 404 12.31 10.86 -13.27
N VAL A 405 11.99 10.95 -11.99
CA VAL A 405 12.67 11.85 -11.05
C VAL A 405 13.78 11.11 -10.34
N PRO A 406 15.04 11.50 -10.52
CA PRO A 406 16.16 10.84 -9.89
C PRO A 406 16.07 10.90 -8.36
N PRO A 407 16.48 9.85 -7.63
CA PRO A 407 16.52 9.85 -6.16
C PRO A 407 17.39 10.98 -5.59
N THR A 408 18.36 11.48 -6.36
CA THR A 408 19.21 12.62 -5.97
C THR A 408 18.42 13.91 -5.74
N GLU A 409 17.25 14.04 -6.35
CA GLU A 409 16.37 15.19 -6.16
C GLU A 409 15.78 15.25 -4.75
N PHE A 410 15.67 14.10 -4.08
CA PHE A 410 15.21 14.05 -2.68
C PHE A 410 16.01 14.95 -1.74
N LYS A 411 17.31 15.08 -1.96
CA LYS A 411 18.16 15.96 -1.16
C LYS A 411 17.78 17.45 -1.28
N LYS A 412 17.28 17.86 -2.43
CA LYS A 412 16.79 19.24 -2.63
C LYS A 412 15.54 19.51 -1.79
N TRP A 413 14.62 18.52 -1.73
CA TRP A 413 13.44 18.59 -0.91
C TRP A 413 13.77 18.60 0.58
N ILE A 414 14.71 17.75 1.01
CA ILE A 414 15.21 17.74 2.39
C ILE A 414 15.80 19.11 2.74
N ALA A 415 16.58 19.71 1.85
CA ALA A 415 17.18 21.02 2.08
C ALA A 415 16.15 22.16 2.15
N ALA A 416 15.02 22.02 1.43
CA ALA A 416 13.96 23.04 1.42
C ALA A 416 13.01 22.92 2.61
N PHE A 417 12.60 21.70 2.97
CA PHE A 417 11.62 21.44 4.03
C PHE A 417 12.21 21.28 5.43
N GLY A 418 13.45 20.77 5.53
CA GLY A 418 14.00 20.22 6.76
C GLY A 418 13.59 18.75 6.96
N LYS A 419 14.54 17.92 7.35
CA LYS A 419 14.37 16.47 7.46
C LYS A 419 13.26 16.03 8.42
N GLU A 420 13.01 16.82 9.45
CA GLU A 420 11.98 16.59 10.47
C GLU A 420 10.55 16.72 9.93
N ARG A 421 10.37 17.37 8.79
CA ARG A 421 9.07 17.54 8.12
C ARG A 421 8.89 16.57 6.97
N ILE A 422 9.88 15.75 6.66
CA ILE A 422 9.82 14.80 5.55
C ILE A 422 9.45 13.42 6.07
N TRP A 423 8.38 12.90 5.52
CA TRP A 423 7.91 11.56 5.72
C TRP A 423 8.26 10.71 4.51
N GLY A 424 9.52 10.51 4.31
CA GLY A 424 10.11 9.62 3.37
C GLY A 424 9.46 9.49 2.02
N ARG A 425 10.00 8.62 1.25
CA ARG A 425 9.50 8.29 -0.06
C ARG A 425 8.38 7.29 0.04
N ASP A 426 7.31 7.53 -0.72
CA ASP A 426 6.31 6.50 -0.98
C ASP A 426 6.92 5.35 -1.77
N THR A 427 6.63 4.15 -1.30
CA THR A 427 6.82 2.93 -2.07
C THR A 427 5.47 2.43 -2.54
N GLU A 428 5.43 1.69 -3.62
CA GLU A 428 4.18 1.22 -4.19
C GLU A 428 4.14 -0.31 -4.28
N ALA A 429 3.10 -0.90 -3.68
CA ALA A 429 2.77 -2.30 -3.82
C ALA A 429 1.49 -2.43 -4.64
N ASN A 430 1.64 -2.50 -5.95
CA ASN A 430 0.53 -2.39 -6.90
C ASN A 430 -0.05 -3.73 -7.31
N ALA A 431 0.80 -4.72 -7.54
CA ALA A 431 0.39 -6.07 -7.91
C ALA A 431 1.37 -7.07 -7.34
N ILE A 432 0.88 -8.25 -6.97
CA ILE A 432 1.70 -9.28 -6.35
C ILE A 432 2.93 -9.62 -7.19
N THR A 433 2.78 -9.79 -8.49
CA THR A 433 3.88 -10.19 -9.38
C THR A 433 4.97 -9.12 -9.42
N SER A 434 4.62 -7.86 -9.68
CA SER A 434 5.62 -6.80 -9.75
C SER A 434 6.25 -6.49 -8.39
N THR A 435 5.48 -6.55 -7.31
CA THR A 435 6.00 -6.34 -5.95
C THR A 435 6.95 -7.45 -5.55
N MET A 436 6.64 -8.71 -5.85
CA MET A 436 7.54 -9.83 -5.60
C MET A 436 8.81 -9.73 -6.44
N GLY A 437 8.70 -9.31 -7.71
CA GLY A 437 9.86 -9.06 -8.56
C GLY A 437 10.80 -8.00 -7.97
N ARG A 438 10.28 -6.89 -7.50
CA ARG A 438 11.05 -5.83 -6.83
C ARG A 438 11.70 -6.33 -5.54
N LEU A 439 10.93 -7.05 -4.72
CA LEU A 439 11.40 -7.55 -3.43
C LEU A 439 12.54 -8.56 -3.59
N PHE A 440 12.44 -9.48 -4.55
CA PHE A 440 13.40 -10.55 -4.74
C PHE A 440 14.42 -10.32 -5.86
N ARG A 441 14.38 -9.18 -6.56
CA ARG A 441 15.20 -8.92 -7.78
C ARG A 441 15.06 -10.02 -8.84
N VAL A 442 13.88 -10.57 -8.97
CA VAL A 442 13.61 -11.65 -9.92
C VAL A 442 13.81 -11.18 -11.38
N PHE A 443 13.76 -9.87 -11.60
CA PHE A 443 13.89 -9.24 -12.91
C PHE A 443 15.22 -8.53 -13.10
N GLU A 444 16.27 -9.31 -13.25
CA GLU A 444 17.47 -8.82 -13.95
C GLU A 444 17.37 -9.04 -15.45
N SER A 445 16.34 -9.76 -15.91
CA SER A 445 16.16 -10.04 -17.31
C SER A 445 15.80 -8.80 -18.11
N ASN A 446 16.27 -8.76 -19.35
CA ASN A 446 15.98 -7.67 -20.27
C ASN A 446 14.50 -7.62 -20.72
N MET A 447 13.67 -8.56 -20.29
CA MET A 447 12.27 -8.67 -20.72
C MET A 447 11.41 -7.49 -20.26
N ILE A 448 11.75 -6.85 -19.14
CA ILE A 448 10.90 -5.82 -18.52
C ILE A 448 11.66 -4.50 -18.35
N ARG A 449 12.74 -4.30 -19.04
CA ARG A 449 13.44 -3.01 -19.02
C ARG A 449 12.73 -2.02 -19.92
N TYR A 450 12.56 -0.81 -19.42
CA TYR A 450 12.36 0.37 -20.25
C TYR A 450 13.64 0.63 -21.04
N ARG A 451 13.85 -0.17 -22.10
CA ARG A 451 15.11 -0.28 -22.83
C ARG A 451 15.56 1.03 -23.50
N ASP A 452 14.61 1.90 -23.77
CA ASP A 452 14.83 3.08 -24.62
C ASP A 452 14.83 4.40 -23.86
N GLU A 453 14.65 4.38 -22.53
CA GLU A 453 14.68 5.58 -21.72
C GLU A 453 15.82 5.52 -20.69
N PRO A 454 17.02 6.05 -21.04
CA PRO A 454 18.20 5.93 -20.18
C PRO A 454 18.06 6.63 -18.82
N ASN A 455 17.02 7.44 -18.62
CA ASN A 455 16.75 8.16 -17.38
C ASN A 455 15.58 7.58 -16.58
N VAL A 456 14.87 6.57 -17.08
CA VAL A 456 13.90 5.83 -16.29
C VAL A 456 14.69 4.86 -15.41
N GLN A 457 14.99 5.30 -14.23
CA GLN A 457 15.43 4.37 -13.20
C GLN A 457 14.26 3.40 -12.99
N VAL A 458 14.45 2.18 -13.46
CA VAL A 458 13.65 1.06 -12.98
C VAL A 458 13.51 1.28 -11.50
N ILE A 459 12.29 1.29 -11.01
CA ILE A 459 12.02 1.40 -9.57
C ILE A 459 12.59 0.13 -8.93
N GLU A 460 13.88 0.02 -9.01
CA GLU A 460 14.61 -0.97 -8.27
C GLU A 460 14.48 -0.53 -6.83
N ARG A 461 13.70 -1.25 -6.02
CA ARG A 461 14.08 -1.41 -4.65
C ARG A 461 13.39 -0.47 -3.67
N ASP A 462 12.09 -0.64 -3.54
CA ASP A 462 11.34 0.01 -2.47
C ASP A 462 12.01 -0.19 -1.09
N ILE A 463 12.57 -1.38 -0.84
CA ILE A 463 13.35 -1.67 0.36
C ILE A 463 14.58 -0.76 0.50
N GLU A 464 15.37 -0.59 -0.55
CA GLU A 464 16.56 0.27 -0.51
C GLU A 464 16.18 1.74 -0.35
N GLN A 465 15.00 2.13 -0.80
CA GLN A 465 14.48 3.47 -0.56
C GLN A 465 14.11 3.71 0.90
N HIS A 466 13.53 2.70 1.57
CA HIS A 466 13.32 2.77 3.01
C HIS A 466 14.63 2.89 3.76
N ILE A 467 15.62 2.08 3.38
CA ILE A 467 16.97 2.15 3.98
C ILE A 467 17.59 3.54 3.75
N THR A 468 17.52 4.04 2.52
CA THR A 468 18.05 5.37 2.18
C THR A 468 17.33 6.47 2.96
N SER A 469 16.01 6.44 3.04
CA SER A 469 15.22 7.41 3.81
C SER A 469 15.60 7.39 5.28
N ALA A 470 15.77 6.22 5.88
CA ALA A 470 16.23 6.07 7.25
C ALA A 470 17.66 6.59 7.44
N GLN A 471 18.56 6.37 6.49
CA GLN A 471 19.93 6.88 6.51
C GLN A 471 20.01 8.40 6.40
N GLU A 472 19.13 9.02 5.62
CA GLU A 472 19.02 10.50 5.52
C GLU A 472 18.41 11.12 6.80
N GLY A 473 17.84 10.29 7.67
CA GLY A 473 17.30 10.73 8.97
C GLY A 473 15.99 11.49 8.84
N VAL A 474 15.14 11.13 7.89
CA VAL A 474 13.80 11.69 7.74
C VAL A 474 12.87 11.16 8.84
N SER A 475 11.78 11.88 9.13
CA SER A 475 10.88 11.54 10.23
C SER A 475 9.95 10.35 9.95
N GLY A 476 9.66 10.06 8.69
CA GLY A 476 8.72 8.98 8.34
C GLY A 476 9.02 8.30 7.03
N ILE A 477 8.35 7.18 6.82
CA ILE A 477 8.26 6.44 5.56
C ILE A 477 6.80 6.06 5.30
N ASN A 478 6.43 5.90 4.05
CA ASN A 478 5.08 5.53 3.65
C ASN A 478 5.10 4.44 2.58
N GLY A 479 4.23 3.43 2.70
CA GLY A 479 4.06 2.36 1.73
C GLY A 479 2.66 2.41 1.14
N PHE A 480 2.53 2.79 -0.12
CA PHE A 480 1.26 2.86 -0.82
C PHE A 480 0.83 1.48 -1.32
N MET A 481 -0.41 1.07 -1.06
CA MET A 481 -0.92 -0.26 -1.35
C MET A 481 -2.28 -0.21 -2.01
N PHE A 482 -2.40 -0.81 -3.19
CA PHE A 482 -3.69 -1.03 -3.87
C PHE A 482 -4.26 -2.41 -3.57
N GLU A 483 -3.42 -3.39 -3.25
CA GLU A 483 -3.78 -4.76 -2.95
C GLU A 483 -3.17 -5.19 -1.64
N TRP A 484 -3.82 -6.12 -0.95
CA TRP A 484 -3.31 -6.72 0.27
C TRP A 484 -2.95 -8.19 0.09
N TYR A 485 -3.87 -8.96 -0.50
CA TYR A 485 -3.69 -10.40 -0.59
C TYR A 485 -2.51 -10.78 -1.49
N GLY A 486 -1.61 -11.59 -0.95
CA GLY A 486 -0.34 -11.95 -1.56
C GLY A 486 0.83 -10.99 -1.28
N LEU A 487 0.57 -9.81 -0.70
CA LEU A 487 1.59 -8.77 -0.47
C LEU A 487 2.13 -8.70 0.96
N PHE A 488 1.85 -9.68 1.80
CA PHE A 488 2.28 -9.71 3.20
C PHE A 488 3.81 -9.50 3.38
N MET A 489 4.63 -10.02 2.47
CA MET A 489 6.08 -9.85 2.52
C MET A 489 6.50 -8.38 2.35
N PHE A 490 5.78 -7.61 1.54
CA PHE A 490 6.02 -6.17 1.40
C PHE A 490 5.80 -5.44 2.73
N GLN A 491 4.72 -5.76 3.44
CA GLN A 491 4.43 -5.14 4.73
C GLN A 491 5.46 -5.55 5.80
N TRP A 492 5.91 -6.80 5.82
CA TRP A 492 7.00 -7.22 6.69
C TRP A 492 8.29 -6.45 6.39
N ALA A 493 8.63 -6.28 5.10
CA ALA A 493 9.79 -5.50 4.69
C ALA A 493 9.67 -4.03 5.13
N HIS A 494 8.50 -3.42 4.93
CA HIS A 494 8.23 -2.05 5.33
C HIS A 494 8.43 -1.85 6.83
N GLY A 495 7.86 -2.72 7.66
CA GLY A 495 8.05 -2.69 9.11
C GLY A 495 9.50 -2.90 9.53
N ASN A 496 10.17 -3.92 8.98
CA ASN A 496 11.54 -4.28 9.34
C ASN A 496 12.53 -3.16 9.02
N TYR A 497 12.52 -2.66 7.79
CA TYR A 497 13.45 -1.61 7.36
C TYR A 497 13.07 -0.23 7.89
N GLY A 498 11.79 0.04 8.06
CA GLY A 498 11.32 1.25 8.76
C GLY A 498 11.72 1.29 10.23
N TRP A 499 11.82 0.14 10.89
CA TRP A 499 12.37 0.03 12.24
C TRP A 499 13.89 0.27 12.28
N GLY A 500 14.57 0.08 11.13
CA GLY A 500 15.98 0.35 10.93
C GLY A 500 16.86 -0.90 10.97
N SER A 501 16.34 -2.04 10.57
CA SER A 501 17.14 -3.24 10.32
C SER A 501 18.21 -2.96 9.27
N LYS A 502 19.37 -3.59 9.45
CA LYS A 502 20.48 -3.60 8.47
C LYS A 502 20.61 -4.94 7.77
N MET A 503 19.67 -5.84 8.03
CA MET A 503 19.66 -7.18 7.46
C MET A 503 19.62 -7.09 5.94
N ASP A 504 20.42 -7.89 5.26
CA ASP A 504 20.32 -7.99 3.81
C ASP A 504 18.99 -8.66 3.41
N ARG A 505 18.61 -8.48 2.17
CA ARG A 505 17.30 -8.90 1.69
C ARG A 505 17.11 -10.41 1.67
N ASP A 506 18.15 -11.17 1.36
CA ASP A 506 18.06 -12.63 1.32
C ASP A 506 17.92 -13.20 2.72
N GLU A 507 18.65 -12.66 3.68
CA GLU A 507 18.50 -13.02 5.08
C GLU A 507 17.12 -12.61 5.61
N PHE A 508 16.67 -11.39 5.32
CA PHE A 508 15.34 -10.90 5.70
C PHE A 508 14.23 -11.83 5.18
N THR A 509 14.23 -12.14 3.89
CA THR A 509 13.16 -12.95 3.29
C THR A 509 13.15 -14.37 3.80
N ARG A 510 14.33 -14.95 4.03
CA ARG A 510 14.48 -16.28 4.65
C ARG A 510 13.93 -16.30 6.08
N LEU A 511 14.35 -15.33 6.89
CA LEU A 511 13.95 -15.27 8.30
C LEU A 511 12.46 -14.95 8.45
N SER A 512 11.92 -14.07 7.61
CA SER A 512 10.49 -13.74 7.59
C SER A 512 9.61 -14.96 7.35
N CYS A 513 9.94 -15.74 6.32
CA CYS A 513 9.23 -16.99 6.04
C CYS A 513 9.39 -18.01 7.16
N GLU A 514 10.58 -18.11 7.76
CA GLU A 514 10.82 -19.05 8.86
C GLU A 514 10.02 -18.68 10.14
N ILE A 515 9.89 -17.39 10.43
CA ILE A 515 9.09 -16.90 11.58
C ILE A 515 7.59 -17.15 11.34
N ALA A 516 7.11 -16.85 10.13
CA ALA A 516 5.68 -16.93 9.83
C ALA A 516 5.18 -18.38 9.66
N PHE A 517 5.94 -19.25 9.00
CA PHE A 517 5.50 -20.58 8.58
C PHE A 517 6.30 -21.72 9.24
N GLY A 518 7.27 -21.42 10.10
CA GLY A 518 8.20 -22.41 10.61
C GLY A 518 9.29 -22.75 9.58
N LYS A 519 10.27 -23.56 10.02
CA LYS A 519 11.50 -23.78 9.25
C LYS A 519 11.27 -24.49 7.91
N GLU A 520 10.51 -25.59 7.91
CA GLU A 520 10.37 -26.43 6.72
C GLU A 520 9.36 -25.82 5.73
N LEU A 521 8.15 -25.46 6.18
CA LEU A 521 7.16 -24.83 5.34
C LEU A 521 7.64 -23.46 4.85
N GLY A 522 8.25 -22.66 5.72
CA GLY A 522 8.79 -21.33 5.37
C GLY A 522 9.86 -21.38 4.28
N LYS A 523 10.71 -22.41 4.27
CA LYS A 523 11.67 -22.62 3.19
C LYS A 523 10.98 -22.87 1.84
N ARG A 524 9.92 -23.66 1.82
CA ARG A 524 9.14 -23.98 0.63
C ARG A 524 8.37 -22.74 0.14
N VAL A 525 7.74 -22.01 1.06
CA VAL A 525 7.09 -20.72 0.78
C VAL A 525 8.07 -19.76 0.13
N LEU A 526 9.27 -19.61 0.68
CA LEU A 526 10.28 -18.72 0.11
C LEU A 526 10.69 -19.13 -1.31
N VAL A 527 10.82 -20.42 -1.58
CA VAL A 527 11.13 -20.95 -2.93
C VAL A 527 10.01 -20.57 -3.90
N VAL A 528 8.75 -20.74 -3.50
CA VAL A 528 7.59 -20.35 -4.32
C VAL A 528 7.61 -18.86 -4.60
N LEU A 529 7.72 -18.01 -3.58
CA LEU A 529 7.70 -16.56 -3.74
C LEU A 529 8.84 -16.06 -4.64
N LYS A 530 10.04 -16.63 -4.52
CA LYS A 530 11.18 -16.33 -5.40
C LYS A 530 11.01 -16.84 -6.82
N SER A 531 10.15 -17.81 -7.06
CA SER A 531 9.94 -18.45 -8.36
C SER A 531 8.78 -17.84 -9.16
N ILE A 532 7.94 -17.02 -8.53
CA ILE A 532 6.90 -16.29 -9.23
C ILE A 532 7.56 -15.21 -10.08
N LEU A 533 7.64 -15.50 -11.37
CA LEU A 533 8.18 -14.59 -12.38
C LEU A 533 7.03 -13.90 -13.10
N THR A 534 7.16 -12.61 -13.33
CA THR A 534 6.28 -11.93 -14.26
C THR A 534 7.07 -11.41 -15.44
N ILE A 535 6.60 -11.58 -16.63
CA ILE A 535 7.17 -11.00 -17.85
C ILE A 535 6.55 -9.65 -18.21
N HIS A 536 5.56 -9.22 -17.47
CA HIS A 536 5.06 -7.86 -17.49
C HIS A 536 5.08 -7.32 -16.05
N GLU A 537 5.68 -6.18 -15.85
CA GLU A 537 5.44 -5.42 -14.64
C GLU A 537 3.96 -5.06 -14.52
N SER A 538 3.53 -4.73 -13.30
CA SER A 538 2.21 -4.18 -13.11
C SER A 538 2.04 -3.11 -14.16
N GLN A 539 1.21 -3.39 -15.11
CA GLN A 539 0.96 -2.42 -16.14
C GLN A 539 0.12 -1.34 -15.50
N MET A 540 0.83 -0.33 -15.08
CA MET A 540 0.18 0.96 -14.91
C MET A 540 -0.38 1.30 -16.28
N PRO A 541 -1.68 1.22 -16.53
CA PRO A 541 -2.26 1.44 -17.85
C PRO A 541 -1.98 2.84 -18.37
N PHE A 542 -1.49 3.72 -17.49
CA PHE A 542 -1.15 5.08 -17.81
C PHE A 542 0.03 5.27 -18.73
N TYR A 543 0.95 4.30 -18.79
CA TYR A 543 2.24 4.53 -19.41
C TYR A 543 2.57 3.61 -20.56
N THR A 544 1.87 2.49 -20.66
CA THR A 544 2.24 1.44 -21.59
C THR A 544 1.03 0.84 -22.26
N MET A 545 1.21 0.46 -23.51
CA MET A 545 0.27 -0.39 -24.21
C MET A 545 0.11 -1.73 -23.44
N PRO A 546 -1.07 -2.37 -23.45
CA PRO A 546 -1.24 -3.67 -22.85
C PRO A 546 -0.24 -4.68 -23.41
N PHE A 547 0.30 -5.52 -22.54
CA PHE A 547 1.07 -6.67 -22.99
C PHE A 547 0.22 -7.55 -23.94
N PRO A 548 0.77 -8.06 -25.06
CA PRO A 548 2.19 -8.01 -25.47
C PRO A 548 2.58 -6.82 -26.34
N PHE A 549 1.73 -5.85 -26.57
CA PHE A 549 1.92 -4.74 -27.52
C PHE A 549 2.53 -3.48 -26.91
N GLN A 550 3.08 -3.58 -25.74
CA GLN A 550 3.68 -2.45 -25.03
C GLN A 550 4.97 -1.94 -25.71
N LYS A 551 5.31 -0.68 -25.45
CA LYS A 551 6.44 0.03 -26.08
C LYS A 551 7.77 -0.71 -25.95
N ASN A 552 8.04 -1.30 -24.81
CA ASN A 552 9.28 -2.04 -24.52
C ASN A 552 9.01 -3.55 -24.61
N LYS A 553 8.58 -3.95 -25.78
CA LYS A 553 8.18 -5.31 -26.01
C LYS A 553 9.33 -6.31 -25.92
N LEU A 554 8.94 -7.54 -25.68
CA LEU A 554 9.81 -8.70 -25.76
C LEU A 554 10.47 -8.82 -27.13
N THR A 555 11.62 -9.44 -27.16
CA THR A 555 12.36 -9.77 -28.37
C THR A 555 12.57 -11.28 -28.47
N VAL A 556 12.98 -11.76 -29.64
CA VAL A 556 13.32 -13.17 -29.84
C VAL A 556 14.44 -13.67 -28.91
N ALA A 557 15.26 -12.78 -28.39
CA ALA A 557 16.28 -13.12 -27.39
C ALA A 557 15.68 -13.54 -26.04
N ASP A 558 14.43 -13.18 -25.75
CA ASP A 558 13.75 -13.49 -24.50
C ASP A 558 13.07 -14.89 -24.53
N ILE A 559 12.94 -15.51 -25.70
CA ILE A 559 12.27 -16.81 -25.87
C ILE A 559 12.80 -17.90 -24.93
N PRO A 560 14.13 -18.10 -24.80
CA PRO A 560 14.63 -19.17 -23.93
C PRO A 560 14.20 -19.01 -22.48
N GLU A 561 14.19 -17.78 -21.95
CA GLU A 561 13.79 -17.50 -20.56
C GLU A 561 12.29 -17.74 -20.36
N ILE A 562 11.45 -17.29 -21.30
CA ILE A 562 10.00 -17.52 -21.25
C ILE A 562 9.71 -19.03 -21.34
N GLN A 563 10.37 -19.76 -22.19
CA GLN A 563 10.20 -21.21 -22.28
C GLN A 563 10.63 -21.91 -21.00
N GLN A 564 11.69 -21.47 -20.36
CA GLN A 564 12.14 -22.01 -19.09
C GLN A 564 11.12 -21.73 -17.97
N ALA A 565 10.56 -20.53 -17.90
CA ALA A 565 9.50 -20.17 -16.95
C ALA A 565 8.25 -21.04 -17.16
N ARG A 566 7.83 -21.23 -18.42
CA ARG A 566 6.72 -22.12 -18.80
C ARG A 566 6.93 -23.56 -18.35
N LEU A 567 8.14 -24.10 -18.51
CA LEU A 567 8.44 -25.48 -18.09
C LEU A 567 8.42 -25.66 -16.55
N ARG A 568 8.72 -24.61 -15.80
CA ARG A 568 8.67 -24.65 -14.33
C ARG A 568 7.25 -24.51 -13.76
N HIS A 569 6.35 -23.88 -14.50
CA HIS A 569 5.00 -23.56 -14.02
C HIS A 569 4.24 -24.74 -13.39
N PRO A 570 4.13 -25.94 -14.01
CA PRO A 570 3.36 -27.04 -13.43
C PRO A 570 3.90 -27.47 -12.06
N VAL A 571 5.23 -27.53 -11.92
CA VAL A 571 5.89 -27.94 -10.67
C VAL A 571 5.66 -26.87 -9.58
N LEU A 572 5.74 -25.61 -9.96
CA LEU A 572 5.50 -24.49 -9.05
C LEU A 572 4.04 -24.47 -8.56
N LEU A 573 3.09 -24.70 -9.47
CA LEU A 573 1.67 -24.74 -9.13
C LEU A 573 1.34 -25.92 -8.21
N GLU A 574 1.92 -27.10 -8.45
CA GLU A 574 1.77 -28.26 -7.55
C GLU A 574 2.30 -27.95 -6.14
N GLU A 575 3.44 -27.27 -6.05
CA GLU A 575 4.00 -26.86 -4.77
C GLU A 575 3.14 -25.81 -4.05
N ILE A 576 2.58 -24.85 -4.77
CA ILE A 576 1.61 -23.88 -4.22
C ILE A 576 0.40 -24.61 -3.62
N HIS A 577 -0.18 -25.56 -4.35
CA HIS A 577 -1.30 -26.36 -3.85
C HIS A 577 -0.92 -27.21 -2.62
N ALA A 578 0.29 -27.73 -2.56
CA ALA A 578 0.77 -28.45 -1.39
C ALA A 578 0.88 -27.54 -0.15
N ILE A 579 1.40 -26.32 -0.34
CA ILE A 579 1.50 -25.31 0.72
C ILE A 579 0.09 -24.87 1.17
N GLN A 580 -0.84 -24.64 0.25
CA GLN A 580 -2.23 -24.29 0.59
C GLN A 580 -2.87 -25.34 1.51
N ARG A 581 -2.73 -26.62 1.20
CA ARG A 581 -3.25 -27.70 2.05
C ARG A 581 -2.65 -27.70 3.46
N GLU A 582 -1.37 -27.38 3.61
CA GLU A 582 -0.73 -27.30 4.92
C GLU A 582 -1.20 -26.07 5.70
N ILE A 583 -1.40 -24.92 5.02
CA ILE A 583 -1.95 -23.69 5.61
C ILE A 583 -3.40 -23.91 6.08
N GLU A 584 -4.23 -24.56 5.27
CA GLU A 584 -5.62 -24.87 5.61
C GLU A 584 -5.75 -25.85 6.80
N ALA A 585 -4.76 -26.72 6.97
CA ALA A 585 -4.73 -27.69 8.06
C ALA A 585 -4.24 -27.10 9.40
N ASP A 586 -3.60 -25.93 9.41
CA ASP A 586 -3.06 -25.28 10.60
C ASP A 586 -3.83 -24.00 10.95
N PRO A 587 -4.64 -23.99 12.02
CA PRO A 587 -5.39 -22.79 12.43
C PRO A 587 -4.50 -21.56 12.71
N ASP A 588 -3.26 -21.72 13.11
CA ASP A 588 -2.32 -20.62 13.34
C ASP A 588 -1.91 -19.92 12.04
N LEU A 589 -2.12 -20.57 10.88
CA LEU A 589 -1.81 -20.07 9.55
C LEU A 589 -3.05 -19.59 8.77
N ALA A 590 -4.25 -19.67 9.35
CA ALA A 590 -5.50 -19.34 8.67
C ALA A 590 -5.50 -17.96 8.00
N GLN A 591 -4.81 -16.97 8.58
CA GLN A 591 -4.63 -15.63 8.02
C GLN A 591 -3.95 -15.62 6.64
N TYR A 592 -3.25 -16.68 6.24
CA TYR A 592 -2.56 -16.77 4.95
C TYR A 592 -3.36 -17.47 3.85
N ILE A 593 -4.52 -18.05 4.13
CA ILE A 593 -5.34 -18.79 3.14
C ILE A 593 -5.63 -17.90 1.93
N GLN A 594 -6.17 -16.70 2.15
CA GLN A 594 -6.51 -15.77 1.08
C GLN A 594 -5.28 -15.27 0.31
N HIS A 595 -4.16 -15.07 1.01
CA HIS A 595 -2.90 -14.70 0.37
C HIS A 595 -2.43 -15.78 -0.62
N PHE A 596 -2.54 -17.05 -0.26
CA PHE A 596 -2.13 -18.14 -1.14
C PHE A 596 -3.12 -18.43 -2.26
N ALA A 597 -4.41 -18.16 -2.08
CA ALA A 597 -5.38 -18.16 -3.19
C ALA A 597 -5.00 -17.10 -4.25
N ARG A 598 -4.55 -15.92 -3.80
CA ARG A 598 -4.08 -14.86 -4.68
C ARG A 598 -2.76 -15.21 -5.38
N ILE A 599 -1.82 -15.82 -4.67
CA ILE A 599 -0.54 -16.29 -5.20
C ILE A 599 -0.77 -17.36 -6.28
N GLU A 600 -1.65 -18.30 -6.04
CA GLU A 600 -2.03 -19.36 -6.99
C GLU A 600 -2.64 -18.76 -8.27
N ASN A 601 -3.59 -17.85 -8.14
CA ASN A 601 -4.19 -17.16 -9.28
C ASN A 601 -3.14 -16.38 -10.08
N ALA A 602 -2.22 -15.66 -9.41
CA ALA A 602 -1.14 -14.93 -10.06
C ALA A 602 -0.23 -15.85 -10.87
N GLU A 603 0.12 -17.03 -10.35
CA GLU A 603 0.95 -17.99 -11.06
C GLU A 603 0.23 -18.62 -12.27
N ARG A 604 -1.05 -18.92 -12.15
CA ARG A 604 -1.87 -19.39 -13.28
C ARG A 604 -1.93 -18.34 -14.39
N ARG A 605 -2.08 -17.07 -14.05
CA ARG A 605 -2.05 -15.96 -15.01
C ARG A 605 -0.68 -15.84 -15.68
N ASN A 606 0.41 -15.98 -14.93
CA ASN A 606 1.75 -15.96 -15.51
C ASN A 606 1.92 -17.01 -16.60
N ALA A 607 1.43 -18.22 -16.41
CA ALA A 607 1.49 -19.28 -17.41
C ALA A 607 0.80 -18.89 -18.73
N VAL A 608 -0.40 -18.30 -18.62
CA VAL A 608 -1.14 -17.81 -19.80
C VAL A 608 -0.39 -16.68 -20.49
N ILE A 609 0.19 -15.78 -19.72
CA ILE A 609 0.99 -14.65 -20.22
C ILE A 609 2.26 -15.13 -20.93
N TYR A 610 2.90 -16.19 -20.47
CA TYR A 610 4.04 -16.81 -21.17
C TYR A 610 3.64 -17.32 -22.56
N GLU A 611 2.50 -17.97 -22.68
CA GLU A 611 2.00 -18.44 -23.98
C GLU A 611 1.66 -17.26 -24.91
N MET A 612 1.02 -16.23 -24.38
CA MET A 612 0.71 -15.00 -25.14
C MET A 612 1.99 -14.32 -25.62
N ALA A 613 3.03 -14.25 -24.77
CA ALA A 613 4.33 -13.73 -25.12
C ALA A 613 4.99 -14.52 -26.26
N LEU A 614 5.00 -15.84 -26.16
CA LEU A 614 5.56 -16.71 -27.20
C LEU A 614 4.81 -16.58 -28.51
N ALA A 615 3.48 -16.48 -28.48
CA ALA A 615 2.67 -16.26 -29.68
C ALA A 615 2.99 -14.91 -30.34
N SER A 616 3.16 -13.84 -29.55
CA SER A 616 3.57 -12.52 -30.05
C SER A 616 4.94 -12.56 -30.72
N LEU A 617 5.93 -13.22 -30.11
CA LEU A 617 7.27 -13.35 -30.67
C LEU A 617 7.30 -14.20 -31.96
N ARG A 618 6.48 -15.25 -32.02
CA ARG A 618 6.31 -16.06 -33.24
C ARG A 618 5.64 -15.27 -34.36
N TYR A 619 4.65 -14.44 -34.04
CA TYR A 619 4.03 -13.52 -34.99
C TYR A 619 5.07 -12.61 -35.67
N GLU A 620 5.99 -12.07 -34.87
CA GLU A 620 7.07 -11.22 -35.42
C GLU A 620 8.04 -11.97 -36.36
N CYS A 621 8.29 -13.24 -36.04
CA CYS A 621 9.17 -14.10 -36.83
C CYS A 621 8.48 -14.71 -38.07
N ALA A 622 7.14 -14.75 -38.10
CA ALA A 622 6.38 -15.38 -39.16
C ALA A 622 6.51 -14.65 -40.48
N VAL A 623 6.75 -15.41 -41.55
CA VAL A 623 6.94 -14.89 -42.91
C VAL A 623 5.61 -14.92 -43.68
N SER A 624 4.81 -15.96 -43.52
CA SER A 624 3.55 -16.08 -44.24
C SER A 624 2.40 -15.38 -43.49
N LEU A 625 1.41 -14.90 -44.24
CA LEU A 625 0.20 -14.33 -43.70
C LEU A 625 -0.59 -15.35 -42.86
N GLU A 626 -0.63 -16.60 -43.33
CA GLU A 626 -1.32 -17.67 -42.61
C GLU A 626 -0.70 -17.94 -41.24
N GLU A 627 0.62 -17.94 -41.12
CA GLU A 627 1.32 -18.08 -39.84
C GLU A 627 1.04 -16.88 -38.92
N LYS A 628 1.06 -15.69 -39.48
CA LYS A 628 0.73 -14.45 -38.70
C LYS A 628 -0.68 -14.52 -38.16
N GLU A 629 -1.67 -14.87 -38.99
CA GLU A 629 -3.06 -14.99 -38.54
C GLU A 629 -3.22 -16.02 -37.43
N ARG A 630 -2.60 -17.19 -37.57
CA ARG A 630 -2.61 -18.22 -36.53
C ARG A 630 -2.08 -17.69 -35.20
N HIS A 631 -0.97 -16.94 -35.21
CA HIS A 631 -0.40 -16.39 -33.98
C HIS A 631 -1.26 -15.27 -33.37
N LEU A 632 -1.96 -14.49 -34.19
CA LEU A 632 -2.95 -13.53 -33.66
C LEU A 632 -4.14 -14.25 -32.99
N ASP A 633 -4.59 -15.38 -33.56
CA ASP A 633 -5.62 -16.21 -32.94
C ASP A 633 -5.13 -16.84 -31.62
N GLU A 634 -3.89 -17.29 -31.56
CA GLU A 634 -3.27 -17.77 -30.32
C GLU A 634 -3.26 -16.66 -29.24
N ILE A 635 -2.88 -15.43 -29.60
CA ILE A 635 -2.89 -14.29 -28.66
C ILE A 635 -4.32 -14.02 -28.15
N LEU A 636 -5.32 -14.01 -29.04
CA LEU A 636 -6.72 -13.83 -28.66
C LEU A 636 -7.22 -14.94 -27.71
N HIS A 637 -6.85 -16.19 -28.00
CA HIS A 637 -7.20 -17.33 -27.16
C HIS A 637 -6.63 -17.17 -25.74
N TYR A 638 -5.35 -16.84 -25.61
CA TYR A 638 -4.72 -16.62 -24.30
C TYR A 638 -5.25 -15.36 -23.61
N ASN A 639 -5.64 -14.34 -24.36
CA ASN A 639 -6.28 -13.15 -23.80
C ASN A 639 -7.64 -13.47 -23.15
N GLU A 640 -8.43 -14.37 -23.75
CA GLU A 640 -9.67 -14.87 -23.14
C GLU A 640 -9.37 -15.66 -21.85
N MET A 641 -8.36 -16.53 -21.86
CA MET A 641 -7.95 -17.30 -20.69
C MET A 641 -7.46 -16.39 -19.55
N ASP A 642 -6.63 -15.37 -19.85
CA ASP A 642 -6.20 -14.39 -18.82
C ASP A 642 -7.40 -13.64 -18.24
N PHE A 643 -8.35 -13.27 -19.09
CA PHE A 643 -9.54 -12.58 -18.64
C PHE A 643 -10.43 -13.44 -17.73
N ASP A 644 -10.54 -14.76 -17.98
CA ASP A 644 -11.23 -15.68 -17.07
C ASP A 644 -10.55 -15.73 -15.68
N LEU A 645 -9.22 -15.74 -15.65
CA LEU A 645 -8.46 -15.70 -14.41
C LEU A 645 -8.56 -14.34 -13.69
N VAL A 646 -8.64 -13.25 -14.46
CA VAL A 646 -8.92 -11.90 -13.90
C VAL A 646 -10.31 -11.87 -13.25
N LYS A 647 -11.33 -12.47 -13.89
CA LYS A 647 -12.67 -12.58 -13.31
C LYS A 647 -12.63 -13.37 -12.00
N GLU A 648 -11.97 -14.53 -11.98
CA GLU A 648 -11.80 -15.34 -10.77
C GLU A 648 -11.15 -14.52 -9.65
N MET A 649 -10.06 -13.82 -9.96
CA MET A 649 -9.33 -13.00 -9.00
C MET A 649 -10.22 -11.94 -8.35
N PHE A 650 -11.01 -11.21 -9.14
CA PHE A 650 -11.77 -10.06 -8.66
C PHE A 650 -13.17 -10.39 -8.13
N PHE A 651 -13.72 -11.54 -8.45
CA PHE A 651 -15.11 -11.84 -8.09
C PHE A 651 -15.26 -13.01 -7.15
N ASP A 652 -14.30 -13.92 -7.17
CA ASP A 652 -14.30 -15.06 -6.26
C ASP A 652 -13.44 -14.80 -5.03
N ILE A 653 -12.28 -14.14 -5.26
CA ILE A 653 -11.32 -13.87 -4.21
C ILE A 653 -11.64 -12.52 -3.56
N ASN A 654 -11.97 -11.53 -4.37
CA ASN A 654 -12.14 -10.15 -3.89
C ASN A 654 -13.13 -9.36 -4.74
N PRO A 655 -14.39 -9.19 -4.30
CA PRO A 655 -15.37 -8.39 -5.00
C PRO A 655 -14.92 -6.96 -5.19
N VAL A 656 -15.16 -6.41 -6.38
CA VAL A 656 -14.79 -5.04 -6.73
C VAL A 656 -15.98 -4.24 -7.22
N SER A 657 -15.83 -2.92 -7.21
CA SER A 657 -16.80 -1.99 -7.78
C SER A 657 -16.93 -2.14 -9.29
N GLU A 658 -18.01 -1.58 -9.86
CA GLU A 658 -18.17 -1.51 -11.32
C GLU A 658 -16.99 -0.81 -11.98
N THR A 659 -16.46 0.23 -11.36
CA THR A 659 -15.26 0.95 -11.81
C THR A 659 -14.04 0.03 -11.82
N GLY A 660 -13.80 -0.68 -10.74
CA GLY A 660 -12.72 -1.67 -10.67
C GLY A 660 -12.85 -2.76 -11.73
N MET A 661 -14.06 -3.25 -11.98
CA MET A 661 -14.32 -4.21 -13.04
C MET A 661 -13.96 -3.67 -14.43
N LYS A 662 -14.36 -2.44 -14.76
CA LYS A 662 -14.00 -1.81 -16.04
C LYS A 662 -12.48 -1.69 -16.20
N SER A 663 -11.79 -1.32 -15.13
CA SER A 663 -10.32 -1.26 -15.10
C SER A 663 -9.69 -2.61 -15.45
N CYS A 664 -10.21 -3.71 -14.90
CA CYS A 664 -9.74 -5.05 -15.19
C CYS A 664 -10.00 -5.49 -16.64
N MET A 665 -11.09 -5.01 -17.22
CA MET A 665 -11.49 -5.36 -18.60
C MET A 665 -10.68 -4.61 -19.66
N TYR A 666 -10.10 -3.48 -19.33
CA TYR A 666 -9.39 -2.64 -20.29
C TYR A 666 -8.31 -3.40 -21.09
N PRO A 667 -7.35 -4.09 -20.51
CA PRO A 667 -6.32 -4.79 -21.29
C PRO A 667 -6.90 -5.84 -22.23
N TYR A 668 -7.93 -6.54 -21.79
CA TYR A 668 -8.63 -7.54 -22.59
C TYR A 668 -9.23 -6.94 -23.87
N HIS A 669 -9.97 -5.86 -23.74
CA HIS A 669 -10.60 -5.20 -24.87
C HIS A 669 -9.59 -4.51 -25.78
N GLU A 670 -8.56 -3.90 -25.20
CA GLU A 670 -7.54 -3.20 -25.98
C GLU A 670 -6.71 -4.17 -26.84
N ILE A 671 -6.36 -5.34 -26.33
CA ILE A 671 -5.69 -6.39 -27.12
C ILE A 671 -6.56 -6.80 -28.32
N LYS A 672 -7.87 -7.00 -28.09
CA LYS A 672 -8.82 -7.32 -29.16
C LYS A 672 -8.89 -6.24 -30.24
N ARG A 673 -8.97 -4.98 -29.81
CA ARG A 673 -8.97 -3.81 -30.70
C ARG A 673 -7.67 -3.70 -31.53
N ILE A 674 -6.53 -3.87 -30.90
CA ILE A 674 -5.22 -3.83 -31.57
C ILE A 674 -5.16 -4.91 -32.65
N ILE A 675 -5.53 -6.14 -32.33
CA ILE A 675 -5.53 -7.25 -33.30
C ILE A 675 -6.54 -7.02 -34.42
N HIS A 676 -7.73 -6.48 -34.11
CA HIS A 676 -8.71 -6.10 -35.13
C HIS A 676 -8.08 -5.08 -36.13
N ASN A 677 -7.42 -4.05 -35.61
CA ASN A 677 -6.78 -3.03 -36.46
C ASN A 677 -5.60 -3.57 -37.27
N MET A 678 -4.89 -4.56 -36.75
CA MET A 678 -3.84 -5.25 -37.51
C MET A 678 -4.40 -6.06 -38.68
N ARG A 679 -5.61 -6.66 -38.52
CA ARG A 679 -6.31 -7.43 -39.54
C ARG A 679 -7.08 -6.57 -40.53
N HIS A 680 -7.55 -5.41 -40.09
CA HIS A 680 -8.42 -4.53 -40.86
C HIS A 680 -7.89 -3.10 -40.91
N PRO A 681 -6.69 -2.87 -41.42
CA PRO A 681 -6.10 -1.53 -41.48
C PRO A 681 -6.93 -0.56 -42.34
N GLU A 682 -7.76 -1.08 -43.25
CA GLU A 682 -8.67 -0.33 -44.11
C GLU A 682 -9.94 0.14 -43.34
N ASN A 683 -10.27 -0.49 -42.21
CA ASN A 683 -11.43 -0.16 -41.40
C ASN A 683 -11.07 -0.29 -39.91
N PRO A 684 -10.16 0.55 -39.39
CA PRO A 684 -9.69 0.45 -38.03
C PRO A 684 -10.79 0.78 -37.02
N ASP A 685 -10.86 0.02 -35.95
CA ASP A 685 -11.64 0.36 -34.78
C ASP A 685 -10.97 1.57 -34.08
N THR A 686 -11.59 2.73 -34.25
CA THR A 686 -11.14 3.99 -33.65
C THR A 686 -11.79 4.25 -32.30
N ALA A 687 -12.58 3.32 -31.76
CA ALA A 687 -13.08 3.44 -30.42
C ALA A 687 -11.91 3.68 -29.46
N VAL A 688 -11.95 4.78 -28.75
CA VAL A 688 -10.93 5.11 -27.77
C VAL A 688 -11.13 4.17 -26.58
N ILE A 689 -10.54 2.99 -26.68
CA ILE A 689 -10.31 2.20 -25.49
C ILE A 689 -9.01 2.75 -24.93
N CYS A 690 -9.14 3.40 -23.84
CA CYS A 690 -8.13 4.27 -23.30
C CYS A 690 -6.81 3.57 -23.02
N SER A 691 -5.73 4.07 -23.57
CA SER A 691 -4.38 3.75 -23.16
C SER A 691 -3.93 4.74 -22.08
N GLY A 692 -3.42 4.23 -21.00
CA GLY A 692 -2.91 5.10 -19.96
C GLY A 692 -4.02 5.77 -19.14
N ILE A 693 -3.80 7.03 -18.84
CA ILE A 693 -4.68 7.87 -18.03
C ILE A 693 -6.06 8.09 -18.68
N GLU A 694 -6.13 8.02 -20.00
CA GLU A 694 -7.40 7.97 -20.72
C GLU A 694 -8.29 6.81 -20.27
N ALA A 695 -7.71 5.72 -19.81
CA ALA A 695 -8.46 4.62 -19.22
C ALA A 695 -9.27 5.10 -18.00
N LEU A 696 -8.76 6.00 -17.20
CA LEU A 696 -9.52 6.60 -16.10
C LEU A 696 -10.74 7.37 -16.60
N GLY A 697 -10.59 8.19 -17.65
CA GLY A 697 -11.69 8.88 -18.29
C GLY A 697 -12.76 7.91 -18.82
N TRP A 698 -12.32 6.83 -19.46
CA TRP A 698 -13.22 5.79 -19.95
C TRP A 698 -13.90 5.02 -18.81
N LEU A 699 -13.21 4.79 -17.71
CA LEU A 699 -13.75 4.12 -16.54
C LEU A 699 -14.85 4.96 -15.84
N TRP A 700 -14.76 6.27 -15.95
CA TRP A 700 -15.70 7.19 -15.36
C TRP A 700 -16.91 7.52 -16.27
N LEU A 701 -16.84 7.21 -17.53
CA LEU A 701 -17.94 7.35 -18.48
C LEU A 701 -18.82 6.11 -18.50
#